data_4958a5d4ad46f6b4b40b998d32462b00
#
_entry.id   4958a5d4ad46f6b4b40b998d32462b00
#
_cell.length_a   1.000
_cell.length_b   1.000
_cell.length_c   1.000
_cell.angle_alpha   90.00
_cell.angle_beta   90.00
_cell.angle_gamma   90.00
#
_symmetry.space_group_name_H-M   'P 1'
#
loop_
_entity.id
_entity.type
_entity.pdbx_description
1 polymer ?
#
loop_
_entity_poly.entity_id
_entity_poly.type
_entity_poly.pdbx_seq_one_letter_code
_entity_poly.pdbx_strand_id
1 'polypeptide(L)'
;MRIGSRVQTGFGLMASIAVASTANAQWADFVESTDSRLVLDPLYAVNDNIEKDFAWADFDRDGWIDLAIVRKFPGSIEGGARNLLLMNEAGVLVDRTDAYASLSDVVGDNGFLSLTNDRDVKVADFDNDGWPDLVTSTTMSDDKTARIGQPRIYMNLGEDIDGNWLGFRFEDDRIPELRAKNGSAANPRACAIDVGDLNNDGYDDLYFVDYDTPETSGLNCIDLNGDGDTDDVVDGVDECNLSPAEDPAKDYDGKFLLNQGAKNPGFFTDTTTTRMTSSQLAQAFGNECAIRDVNGDGLLDVIRVNTLTGGQDIAVLYQTAGTSWVGPVTVTEGAPYGMNAADLDNDGDIDIVTADDGQDAYMINNGNNGANQATWTRYTIGDSLSEFGNSIQFGDLDQDGWTDMLIADVDSDLGPFCPSSGRRMHIYRNTGVTNALFDEDGFIIPEWALQSTYDSAPIDLNRDGWPDLVIGACYGISVWMNNPPIGIDFTYPSGLPSVVAPGAPNPVAVDITSFGGTLDASSPRIEVTIDGGLPTEYPMSGSGTGWTATLPGFECGQEVEFAFAARLQGGGVYRDPPVGGYELSIASDIVVAFEDDMESGDNGWTTTNDGATAGAWERADPIPTTSSGQQYAPGEASDGQICWVTQNGAPGGSAGTADLDGGPVTLTSPAFDLADGDATVMFDWWFVNDDYNGPGADSMLVQVSNGGPWVTAREIANGSAGWSRASFLVGDHVTPTATVRVRFQVADNPNTSLTEVGIDAFRVERIECEDAGCPEDLNGDGTVDGADMGLLIAAWGTPGADIDGDGTTNGADMGLLIAAWGTDC
;
A
#
# COMPACT_ATOMS: atom_id res chain seq x y z
N MET A 1 60.66 -60.81 -4.69
CA MET A 1 59.78 -60.80 -3.51
C MET A 1 58.65 -59.83 -3.84
N ARG A 2 57.50 -60.32 -4.08
CA ARG A 2 56.32 -59.51 -4.48
C ARG A 2 55.61 -59.04 -3.22
N ILE A 3 55.28 -57.72 -3.16
CA ILE A 3 54.30 -57.20 -2.26
C ILE A 3 53.32 -56.40 -3.15
N GLY A 4 52.10 -56.90 -3.18
CA GLY A 4 51.01 -56.28 -3.94
C GLY A 4 50.35 -55.16 -3.11
N SER A 5 50.15 -54.01 -3.71
CA SER A 5 49.30 -52.94 -3.19
C SER A 5 47.93 -52.98 -3.88
N ARG A 6 46.86 -53.14 -3.11
CA ARG A 6 45.47 -52.96 -3.57
C ARG A 6 45.20 -51.48 -3.78
N VAL A 7 44.82 -51.14 -4.99
CA VAL A 7 44.25 -49.83 -5.31
C VAL A 7 42.75 -49.91 -4.98
N GLN A 8 42.33 -49.08 -4.02
CA GLN A 8 40.91 -48.87 -3.74
C GLN A 8 40.48 -47.67 -4.57
N THR A 9 39.69 -47.92 -5.60
CA THR A 9 39.01 -46.89 -6.40
C THR A 9 37.85 -46.36 -5.62
N GLY A 10 38.04 -45.19 -5.00
CA GLY A 10 36.93 -44.40 -4.45
C GLY A 10 36.27 -43.62 -5.60
N PHE A 11 35.01 -43.92 -5.87
CA PHE A 11 34.15 -43.09 -6.70
C PHE A 11 33.78 -41.87 -5.87
N GLY A 12 34.43 -40.75 -6.11
CA GLY A 12 34.01 -39.43 -5.65
C GLY A 12 32.81 -38.96 -6.51
N LEU A 13 31.64 -38.93 -5.92
CA LEU A 13 30.48 -38.24 -6.47
C LEU A 13 30.82 -36.74 -6.42
N MET A 14 31.25 -36.16 -7.53
CA MET A 14 31.24 -34.70 -7.71
C MET A 14 29.77 -34.29 -7.84
N ALA A 15 29.19 -33.79 -6.76
CA ALA A 15 28.00 -32.97 -6.83
C ALA A 15 28.41 -31.67 -7.55
N SER A 16 28.07 -31.55 -8.81
CA SER A 16 28.08 -30.29 -9.50
C SER A 16 27.01 -29.41 -8.82
N ILE A 17 27.46 -28.51 -7.97
CA ILE A 17 26.66 -27.36 -7.56
C ILE A 17 26.47 -26.55 -8.84
N ALA A 18 25.32 -26.69 -9.46
CA ALA A 18 24.83 -25.69 -10.38
C ALA A 18 24.60 -24.42 -9.53
N VAL A 19 25.52 -23.51 -9.61
CA VAL A 19 25.26 -22.12 -9.25
C VAL A 19 24.22 -21.69 -10.29
N ALA A 20 22.94 -21.74 -9.96
CA ALA A 20 21.95 -20.97 -10.66
C ALA A 20 22.42 -19.52 -10.51
N SER A 21 22.90 -18.92 -11.60
CA SER A 21 22.90 -17.50 -11.71
C SER A 21 21.43 -17.10 -11.50
N THR A 22 21.12 -16.48 -10.36
CA THR A 22 19.93 -15.68 -10.24
C THR A 22 20.10 -14.57 -11.28
N ALA A 23 19.55 -14.74 -12.48
CA ALA A 23 19.10 -13.61 -13.23
C ALA A 23 18.19 -12.89 -12.23
N ASN A 24 18.49 -11.65 -11.88
CA ASN A 24 17.57 -10.81 -11.17
C ASN A 24 16.28 -10.90 -11.96
N ALA A 25 15.22 -11.46 -11.36
CA ALA A 25 13.91 -11.44 -11.98
C ALA A 25 13.56 -9.95 -12.07
N GLN A 26 13.28 -9.49 -13.27
CA GLN A 26 12.78 -8.15 -13.49
C GLN A 26 11.52 -8.01 -12.63
N TRP A 27 11.41 -6.96 -11.82
CA TRP A 27 10.32 -6.81 -10.86
C TRP A 27 8.96 -6.59 -11.54
N ALA A 28 8.94 -6.01 -12.74
CA ALA A 28 7.78 -5.93 -13.61
C ALA A 28 8.20 -6.23 -15.06
N ASP A 29 7.30 -6.72 -15.89
CA ASP A 29 7.55 -7.07 -17.30
C ASP A 29 6.47 -6.44 -18.18
N PHE A 30 6.87 -5.55 -19.08
CA PHE A 30 5.96 -4.84 -19.97
C PHE A 30 6.19 -5.22 -21.43
N VAL A 31 5.09 -5.45 -22.14
CA VAL A 31 5.09 -5.82 -23.57
C VAL A 31 4.49 -4.68 -24.39
N GLU A 32 5.27 -4.15 -25.34
CA GLU A 32 4.79 -3.15 -26.28
C GLU A 32 3.60 -3.68 -27.08
N SER A 33 2.49 -2.96 -27.04
CA SER A 33 1.20 -3.41 -27.57
C SER A 33 0.42 -2.32 -28.31
N THR A 34 1.06 -1.21 -28.62
CA THR A 34 0.43 -0.02 -29.25
C THR A 34 -0.36 -0.38 -30.49
N ASP A 35 0.22 -1.13 -31.42
CA ASP A 35 -0.46 -1.50 -32.69
C ASP A 35 -1.75 -2.30 -32.49
N SER A 36 -1.90 -2.98 -31.36
CA SER A 36 -3.04 -3.85 -31.05
C SER A 36 -4.02 -3.25 -30.04
N ARG A 37 -3.57 -2.23 -29.29
CA ARG A 37 -4.30 -1.66 -28.15
C ARG A 37 -4.65 -0.18 -28.32
N LEU A 38 -4.22 0.47 -29.41
CA LEU A 38 -4.49 1.88 -29.66
C LEU A 38 -4.96 2.10 -31.11
N VAL A 39 -6.12 2.75 -31.25
CA VAL A 39 -6.70 3.12 -32.53
C VAL A 39 -6.99 4.62 -32.53
N LEU A 40 -6.12 5.39 -33.15
CA LEU A 40 -6.28 6.85 -33.28
C LEU A 40 -6.88 7.22 -34.66
N ASP A 41 -7.64 8.33 -34.70
CA ASP A 41 -7.99 8.92 -35.96
C ASP A 41 -6.71 9.30 -36.76
N PRO A 42 -6.61 8.96 -38.04
CA PRO A 42 -5.42 9.26 -38.84
C PRO A 42 -5.01 10.73 -38.88
N LEU A 43 -5.90 11.65 -38.53
CA LEU A 43 -5.59 13.08 -38.43
C LEU A 43 -4.72 13.40 -37.20
N TYR A 44 -4.68 12.51 -36.19
CA TYR A 44 -3.97 12.69 -34.94
C TYR A 44 -2.81 11.70 -34.74
N ALA A 45 -2.70 10.71 -35.62
CA ALA A 45 -1.86 9.54 -35.46
C ALA A 45 -0.38 9.75 -35.82
N VAL A 46 0.08 10.95 -36.19
CA VAL A 46 1.42 11.07 -36.77
C VAL A 46 2.25 12.14 -36.11
N ASN A 47 3.36 11.71 -35.47
CA ASN A 47 4.47 12.55 -34.96
C ASN A 47 4.01 13.80 -34.20
N ASP A 48 3.20 13.53 -33.20
CA ASP A 48 2.61 14.53 -32.35
C ASP A 48 3.59 14.96 -31.26
N ASN A 49 4.39 15.97 -31.55
CA ASN A 49 5.33 16.58 -30.61
C ASN A 49 4.66 17.55 -29.62
N ILE A 50 3.35 17.45 -29.44
CA ILE A 50 2.55 18.26 -28.54
C ILE A 50 2.64 17.62 -27.14
N GLU A 51 2.84 18.42 -26.09
CA GLU A 51 2.76 17.98 -24.71
C GLU A 51 1.39 17.37 -24.43
N LYS A 52 1.37 16.38 -23.58
CA LYS A 52 0.19 15.61 -23.21
C LYS A 52 0.10 15.51 -21.70
N ASP A 53 -1.11 15.64 -21.21
CA ASP A 53 -1.44 15.34 -19.83
C ASP A 53 -2.70 14.47 -19.78
N PHE A 54 -2.75 13.51 -18.85
CA PHE A 54 -3.69 12.41 -18.85
C PHE A 54 -4.60 12.44 -17.63
N ALA A 55 -5.89 12.16 -17.88
CA ALA A 55 -6.84 11.82 -16.84
C ALA A 55 -7.65 10.59 -17.25
N TRP A 56 -7.95 9.72 -16.32
CA TRP A 56 -8.63 8.46 -16.63
C TRP A 56 -9.73 8.14 -15.62
N ALA A 57 -10.79 7.57 -16.11
CA ALA A 57 -11.90 7.00 -15.35
C ALA A 57 -12.74 6.10 -16.26
N ASP A 58 -13.67 5.38 -15.70
CA ASP A 58 -14.75 4.73 -16.44
C ASP A 58 -15.81 5.78 -16.74
N PHE A 59 -15.66 6.48 -17.90
CA PHE A 59 -16.49 7.65 -18.24
C PHE A 59 -17.90 7.27 -18.66
N ASP A 60 -18.09 6.12 -19.29
CA ASP A 60 -19.40 5.65 -19.76
C ASP A 60 -20.00 4.55 -18.89
N ARG A 61 -19.32 4.20 -17.79
CA ARG A 61 -19.72 3.19 -16.80
C ARG A 61 -19.90 1.77 -17.37
N ASP A 62 -19.22 1.46 -18.43
CA ASP A 62 -19.17 0.11 -18.96
C ASP A 62 -18.20 -0.81 -18.21
N GLY A 63 -17.46 -0.21 -17.26
CA GLY A 63 -16.48 -0.81 -16.37
C GLY A 63 -15.08 -0.92 -16.96
N TRP A 64 -14.79 -0.38 -18.15
CA TRP A 64 -13.45 -0.22 -18.69
C TRP A 64 -12.94 1.19 -18.38
N ILE A 65 -11.65 1.31 -18.12
CA ILE A 65 -11.05 2.61 -17.84
C ILE A 65 -10.72 3.31 -19.15
N ASP A 66 -11.28 4.47 -19.34
CA ASP A 66 -11.08 5.36 -20.49
C ASP A 66 -10.02 6.42 -20.20
N LEU A 67 -9.56 7.14 -21.22
CA LEU A 67 -8.49 8.12 -21.11
C LEU A 67 -8.86 9.43 -21.81
N ALA A 68 -8.86 10.52 -21.06
CA ALA A 68 -8.89 11.88 -21.58
C ALA A 68 -7.47 12.44 -21.69
N ILE A 69 -7.13 13.08 -22.79
CA ILE A 69 -5.81 13.63 -23.06
C ILE A 69 -5.94 15.09 -23.44
N VAL A 70 -5.40 15.98 -22.64
CA VAL A 70 -5.25 17.38 -23.00
C VAL A 70 -3.90 17.65 -23.64
N ARG A 71 -3.82 18.71 -24.43
CA ARG A 71 -2.65 18.92 -25.30
C ARG A 71 -2.24 20.39 -25.32
N LYS A 72 -0.95 20.61 -25.09
CA LYS A 72 -0.31 21.92 -25.10
C LYS A 72 0.87 21.96 -26.08
N PHE A 73 1.08 23.07 -26.74
CA PHE A 73 2.32 23.28 -27.48
C PHE A 73 3.52 23.34 -26.55
N PRO A 74 4.66 22.73 -26.93
CA PRO A 74 5.84 22.62 -26.07
C PRO A 74 6.39 23.99 -25.66
N GLY A 75 6.89 24.10 -24.44
CA GLY A 75 7.55 25.27 -23.90
C GLY A 75 6.66 26.51 -23.87
N SER A 76 7.26 27.66 -24.18
CA SER A 76 6.59 28.94 -24.24
C SER A 76 5.93 29.25 -25.60
N ILE A 77 5.72 28.25 -26.45
CA ILE A 77 5.11 28.43 -27.74
C ILE A 77 3.59 28.62 -27.61
N GLU A 78 3.09 29.78 -27.99
CA GLU A 78 1.67 29.99 -28.13
C GLU A 78 1.12 29.13 -29.28
N GLY A 79 0.02 28.47 -29.07
CA GLY A 79 -0.55 27.60 -30.08
C GLY A 79 -1.92 27.08 -29.67
N GLY A 80 -2.40 26.07 -30.33
CA GLY A 80 -3.64 25.40 -30.01
C GLY A 80 -3.70 24.01 -30.60
N ALA A 81 -3.96 23.06 -29.79
CA ALA A 81 -4.18 21.67 -30.15
C ALA A 81 -5.60 21.23 -29.82
N ARG A 82 -6.02 20.13 -30.41
CA ARG A 82 -7.26 19.44 -30.02
C ARG A 82 -6.94 18.43 -28.95
N ASN A 83 -7.81 18.34 -27.98
CA ASN A 83 -7.73 17.30 -26.96
C ASN A 83 -8.28 15.98 -27.52
N LEU A 84 -8.01 14.86 -26.85
CA LEU A 84 -8.45 13.54 -27.28
C LEU A 84 -9.25 12.85 -26.16
N LEU A 85 -10.25 12.08 -26.57
CA LEU A 85 -10.97 11.15 -25.71
C LEU A 85 -10.82 9.75 -26.29
N LEU A 86 -10.13 8.88 -25.57
CA LEU A 86 -9.90 7.50 -25.95
C LEU A 86 -10.79 6.62 -25.08
N MET A 87 -11.78 5.97 -25.70
CA MET A 87 -12.65 5.01 -25.00
C MET A 87 -12.04 3.63 -25.05
N ASN A 88 -12.07 2.93 -23.95
CA ASN A 88 -11.55 1.56 -23.83
C ASN A 88 -12.61 0.54 -24.28
N GLU A 89 -12.53 0.09 -25.50
CA GLU A 89 -13.42 -0.91 -26.06
C GLU A 89 -12.82 -2.33 -25.83
N ALA A 90 -13.09 -2.92 -24.67
CA ALA A 90 -12.62 -4.27 -24.29
C ALA A 90 -11.09 -4.44 -24.36
N GLY A 91 -10.36 -3.51 -23.79
CA GLY A 91 -8.89 -3.54 -23.71
C GLY A 91 -8.21 -2.87 -24.91
N VAL A 92 -8.93 -2.13 -25.72
CA VAL A 92 -8.40 -1.34 -26.84
C VAL A 92 -8.85 0.10 -26.70
N LEU A 93 -7.91 1.02 -26.59
CA LEU A 93 -8.19 2.45 -26.59
C LEU A 93 -8.52 2.92 -28.01
N VAL A 94 -9.72 3.45 -28.19
CA VAL A 94 -10.23 3.90 -29.50
C VAL A 94 -10.57 5.38 -29.40
N ASP A 95 -10.03 6.18 -30.32
CA ASP A 95 -10.35 7.60 -30.42
C ASP A 95 -11.84 7.80 -30.75
N ARG A 96 -12.56 8.37 -29.79
CA ARG A 96 -13.98 8.70 -29.88
C ARG A 96 -14.25 10.19 -29.65
N THR A 97 -13.24 11.03 -29.79
CA THR A 97 -13.31 12.47 -29.53
C THR A 97 -14.45 13.14 -30.33
N ASP A 98 -14.53 12.86 -31.60
CA ASP A 98 -15.60 13.42 -32.47
C ASP A 98 -17.00 12.99 -32.05
N ALA A 99 -17.12 11.75 -31.54
CA ALA A 99 -18.40 11.15 -31.16
C ALA A 99 -18.91 11.64 -29.81
N TYR A 100 -17.99 11.74 -28.83
CA TYR A 100 -18.39 11.89 -27.43
C TYR A 100 -17.83 13.13 -26.74
N ALA A 101 -16.94 13.90 -27.34
CA ALA A 101 -16.36 15.10 -26.71
C ALA A 101 -16.41 16.36 -27.59
N SER A 102 -17.27 16.37 -28.61
CA SER A 102 -17.39 17.49 -29.55
C SER A 102 -18.51 18.48 -29.20
N LEU A 103 -19.28 18.25 -28.16
CA LEU A 103 -20.40 19.09 -27.78
C LEU A 103 -19.96 20.33 -26.99
N SER A 104 -20.68 21.43 -27.18
CA SER A 104 -20.51 22.68 -26.44
C SER A 104 -21.85 23.44 -26.37
N ASP A 105 -22.08 24.16 -25.27
CA ASP A 105 -23.19 25.11 -25.14
C ASP A 105 -22.91 26.45 -25.85
N VAL A 106 -21.68 26.61 -26.35
CA VAL A 106 -21.19 27.83 -26.98
C VAL A 106 -21.25 27.72 -28.50
N VAL A 107 -21.87 28.67 -29.15
CA VAL A 107 -21.96 28.71 -30.62
C VAL A 107 -20.57 28.87 -31.23
N GLY A 108 -20.18 27.86 -32.02
CA GLY A 108 -18.91 27.84 -32.77
C GLY A 108 -17.75 27.20 -31.98
N ASP A 109 -17.96 26.80 -30.76
CA ASP A 109 -17.08 25.91 -30.01
C ASP A 109 -17.47 24.46 -30.32
N ASN A 110 -16.49 23.55 -30.27
CA ASN A 110 -16.67 22.12 -30.55
C ASN A 110 -16.04 21.24 -29.46
N GLY A 111 -16.14 21.65 -28.21
CA GLY A 111 -15.60 20.85 -27.11
C GLY A 111 -14.09 20.58 -27.22
N PHE A 112 -13.66 19.33 -27.12
CA PHE A 112 -12.28 18.90 -27.29
C PHE A 112 -11.69 19.16 -28.66
N LEU A 113 -12.51 19.31 -29.69
CA LEU A 113 -12.08 19.65 -31.05
C LEU A 113 -11.74 21.14 -31.22
N SER A 114 -12.12 22.00 -30.29
CA SER A 114 -11.66 23.37 -30.24
C SER A 114 -10.16 23.44 -29.98
N LEU A 115 -9.46 24.38 -30.64
CA LEU A 115 -8.01 24.51 -30.47
C LEU A 115 -7.72 25.26 -29.16
N THR A 116 -7.45 24.54 -28.12
CA THR A 116 -7.00 25.01 -26.79
C THR A 116 -5.49 24.83 -26.62
N ASN A 117 -4.95 25.29 -25.51
CA ASN A 117 -3.58 25.03 -25.08
C ASN A 117 -3.61 24.53 -23.64
N ASP A 118 -4.34 23.43 -23.47
CA ASP A 118 -4.59 22.84 -22.15
C ASP A 118 -3.37 22.06 -21.67
N ARG A 119 -2.99 22.27 -20.40
CA ARG A 119 -1.79 21.67 -19.82
C ARG A 119 -2.10 20.62 -18.76
N ASP A 120 -3.21 20.73 -18.05
CA ASP A 120 -3.56 19.81 -17.00
C ASP A 120 -5.05 19.48 -17.07
N VAL A 121 -5.41 18.27 -16.67
CA VAL A 121 -6.79 17.75 -16.68
C VAL A 121 -7.06 16.92 -15.43
N LYS A 122 -8.21 17.14 -14.78
CA LYS A 122 -8.66 16.35 -13.63
C LYS A 122 -10.08 15.84 -13.84
N VAL A 123 -10.35 14.73 -13.16
CA VAL A 123 -11.65 14.05 -13.15
C VAL A 123 -12.30 14.21 -11.79
N ALA A 124 -13.57 14.61 -11.76
CA ALA A 124 -14.41 14.55 -10.56
C ALA A 124 -15.90 14.55 -10.96
N ASP A 125 -16.78 14.16 -10.07
CA ASP A 125 -18.23 14.28 -10.22
C ASP A 125 -18.68 15.63 -9.62
N PHE A 126 -18.61 16.68 -10.44
CA PHE A 126 -18.84 18.05 -9.92
C PHE A 126 -20.27 18.35 -9.52
N ASP A 127 -21.26 17.65 -10.06
CA ASP A 127 -22.66 17.87 -9.72
C ASP A 127 -23.28 16.74 -8.90
N ASN A 128 -22.48 15.74 -8.51
CA ASN A 128 -22.87 14.57 -7.72
C ASN A 128 -24.01 13.77 -8.36
N ASP A 129 -24.05 13.72 -9.71
CA ASP A 129 -24.99 12.90 -10.44
C ASP A 129 -24.48 11.47 -10.65
N GLY A 130 -23.23 11.25 -10.28
CA GLY A 130 -22.52 10.00 -10.28
C GLY A 130 -21.77 9.73 -11.59
N TRP A 131 -21.75 10.63 -12.55
CA TRP A 131 -20.97 10.53 -13.78
C TRP A 131 -19.69 11.38 -13.65
N PRO A 132 -18.52 10.84 -13.98
CA PRO A 132 -17.28 11.60 -13.86
C PRO A 132 -17.19 12.69 -14.94
N ASP A 133 -17.01 13.93 -14.50
CA ASP A 133 -16.79 15.10 -15.34
C ASP A 133 -15.30 15.39 -15.52
N LEU A 134 -14.95 16.34 -16.38
CA LEU A 134 -13.59 16.79 -16.62
C LEU A 134 -13.45 18.29 -16.42
N VAL A 135 -12.32 18.71 -15.83
CA VAL A 135 -11.89 20.10 -15.80
C VAL A 135 -10.49 20.21 -16.39
N THR A 136 -10.24 21.23 -17.21
CA THR A 136 -8.92 21.49 -17.81
C THR A 136 -8.38 22.83 -17.38
N SER A 137 -7.05 22.93 -17.22
CA SER A 137 -6.34 24.19 -17.08
C SER A 137 -5.65 24.56 -18.38
N THR A 138 -5.61 25.86 -18.68
CA THR A 138 -5.10 26.38 -19.95
C THR A 138 -3.96 27.36 -19.69
N THR A 139 -2.84 27.17 -20.37
CA THR A 139 -1.67 28.03 -20.24
C THR A 139 -1.18 28.52 -21.61
N MET A 140 -0.32 29.57 -21.63
CA MET A 140 0.26 30.13 -22.86
C MET A 140 -0.77 30.35 -23.97
N SER A 141 -1.90 30.93 -23.62
CA SER A 141 -3.07 31.08 -24.50
C SER A 141 -3.39 32.54 -24.85
N ASP A 142 -2.43 33.46 -24.77
CA ASP A 142 -2.61 34.90 -24.99
C ASP A 142 -3.12 35.22 -26.39
N ASP A 143 -2.85 34.37 -27.35
CA ASP A 143 -3.35 34.48 -28.73
C ASP A 143 -4.80 34.02 -28.89
N LYS A 144 -5.42 33.42 -27.87
CA LYS A 144 -6.77 32.90 -27.92
C LYS A 144 -7.80 33.91 -27.47
N THR A 145 -9.06 33.68 -27.84
CA THR A 145 -10.17 34.40 -27.23
C THR A 145 -10.28 34.07 -25.74
N ALA A 146 -10.77 35.02 -24.96
CA ALA A 146 -10.93 34.81 -23.50
C ALA A 146 -11.63 33.49 -23.15
N ARG A 147 -12.64 33.06 -23.92
CA ARG A 147 -13.33 31.81 -23.73
C ARG A 147 -12.44 30.57 -23.92
N ILE A 148 -11.58 30.56 -24.94
CA ILE A 148 -10.68 29.41 -25.22
C ILE A 148 -9.45 29.46 -24.33
N GLY A 149 -9.03 30.61 -23.90
CA GLY A 149 -7.90 30.80 -23.01
C GLY A 149 -8.23 30.72 -21.51
N GLN A 150 -9.46 30.35 -21.13
CA GLN A 150 -9.89 30.12 -19.74
C GLN A 150 -9.93 28.64 -19.45
N PRO A 151 -9.80 28.22 -18.17
CA PRO A 151 -10.11 26.87 -17.74
C PRO A 151 -11.52 26.45 -18.17
N ARG A 152 -11.68 25.14 -18.46
CA ARG A 152 -12.93 24.63 -19.07
C ARG A 152 -13.45 23.44 -18.27
N ILE A 153 -14.78 23.37 -18.11
CA ILE A 153 -15.47 22.19 -17.57
C ILE A 153 -16.23 21.49 -18.69
N TYR A 154 -16.05 20.18 -18.74
CA TYR A 154 -16.77 19.29 -19.64
C TYR A 154 -17.63 18.36 -18.79
N MET A 155 -18.94 18.63 -18.80
CA MET A 155 -19.92 17.84 -18.08
C MET A 155 -20.18 16.54 -18.80
N ASN A 156 -20.16 15.45 -18.09
CA ASN A 156 -20.63 14.15 -18.56
C ASN A 156 -22.16 14.16 -18.63
N LEU A 157 -22.71 13.87 -19.78
CA LEU A 157 -24.17 13.96 -20.01
C LEU A 157 -24.92 12.67 -19.61
N GLY A 158 -24.19 11.68 -19.09
CA GLY A 158 -24.78 10.39 -18.74
C GLY A 158 -25.38 9.65 -19.93
N GLU A 159 -26.41 8.82 -19.66
CA GLU A 159 -27.09 8.01 -20.65
C GLU A 159 -28.43 8.61 -21.09
N ASP A 160 -28.81 8.34 -22.35
CA ASP A 160 -30.14 8.61 -22.85
C ASP A 160 -31.17 7.58 -22.33
N ILE A 161 -32.46 7.75 -22.71
CA ILE A 161 -33.53 6.84 -22.28
C ILE A 161 -33.35 5.39 -22.81
N ASP A 162 -32.53 5.20 -23.82
CA ASP A 162 -32.25 3.90 -24.43
C ASP A 162 -30.95 3.29 -23.87
N GLY A 163 -30.28 3.96 -22.92
CA GLY A 163 -29.04 3.53 -22.28
C GLY A 163 -27.79 3.76 -23.13
N ASN A 164 -27.80 4.71 -24.04
CA ASN A 164 -26.61 5.08 -24.79
C ASN A 164 -25.92 6.25 -24.08
N TRP A 165 -24.63 6.14 -23.85
CA TRP A 165 -23.85 7.22 -23.31
C TRP A 165 -23.84 8.43 -24.26
N LEU A 166 -24.02 9.63 -23.71
CA LEU A 166 -24.14 10.87 -24.47
C LEU A 166 -22.81 11.64 -24.62
N GLY A 167 -21.77 11.23 -23.90
CA GLY A 167 -20.47 11.87 -23.93
C GLY A 167 -20.39 13.15 -23.10
N PHE A 168 -19.36 13.93 -23.38
CA PHE A 168 -19.05 15.18 -22.69
C PHE A 168 -19.54 16.40 -23.48
N ARG A 169 -19.92 17.42 -22.73
CA ARG A 169 -20.24 18.74 -23.25
C ARG A 169 -19.48 19.83 -22.52
N PHE A 170 -18.75 20.68 -23.24
CA PHE A 170 -18.23 21.91 -22.66
C PHE A 170 -19.35 22.86 -22.27
N GLU A 171 -19.31 23.34 -21.01
CA GLU A 171 -20.30 24.26 -20.45
C GLU A 171 -19.59 25.53 -19.91
N ASP A 172 -19.68 26.64 -20.67
CA ASP A 172 -18.89 27.85 -20.44
C ASP A 172 -19.25 28.58 -19.11
N ASP A 173 -20.52 28.49 -18.71
CA ASP A 173 -21.01 29.22 -17.53
C ASP A 173 -20.70 28.51 -16.20
N ARG A 174 -20.09 27.32 -16.22
CA ARG A 174 -19.77 26.53 -15.02
C ARG A 174 -18.67 27.18 -14.19
N ILE A 175 -17.61 27.65 -14.83
CA ILE A 175 -16.54 28.44 -14.21
C ILE A 175 -16.76 29.93 -14.56
N PRO A 176 -16.73 30.82 -13.56
CA PRO A 176 -16.76 32.27 -13.87
C PRO A 176 -15.50 32.66 -14.64
N GLU A 177 -15.60 33.65 -15.52
CA GLU A 177 -14.43 34.22 -16.20
C GLU A 177 -13.39 34.66 -15.13
N LEU A 178 -12.25 34.00 -15.13
CA LEU A 178 -11.14 34.33 -14.24
C LEU A 178 -10.56 35.67 -14.66
N ARG A 179 -10.27 36.53 -13.69
CA ARG A 179 -9.83 37.90 -13.92
C ARG A 179 -8.52 38.17 -13.17
N ALA A 180 -7.72 39.02 -13.80
CA ALA A 180 -6.52 39.56 -13.20
C ALA A 180 -6.81 40.36 -11.90
N LYS A 181 -5.80 40.62 -11.08
CA LYS A 181 -5.88 41.41 -9.85
C LYS A 181 -6.58 42.76 -10.00
N ASN A 182 -6.43 43.42 -11.15
CA ASN A 182 -7.10 44.69 -11.44
C ASN A 182 -8.53 44.54 -11.98
N GLY A 183 -9.03 43.33 -12.08
CA GLY A 183 -10.35 42.98 -12.63
C GLY A 183 -10.43 43.00 -14.15
N SER A 184 -9.32 43.19 -14.88
CA SER A 184 -9.30 43.10 -16.34
C SER A 184 -9.52 41.67 -16.81
N ALA A 185 -10.21 41.48 -17.91
CA ALA A 185 -10.29 40.22 -18.62
C ALA A 185 -8.98 40.05 -19.42
N ALA A 186 -8.28 38.98 -19.12
CA ALA A 186 -7.14 38.49 -19.88
C ALA A 186 -7.16 36.95 -19.78
N ASN A 187 -6.34 36.24 -20.51
CA ASN A 187 -6.27 34.81 -20.35
C ASN A 187 -5.35 34.47 -19.17
N PRO A 188 -5.80 33.69 -18.20
CA PRO A 188 -4.94 33.23 -17.12
C PRO A 188 -3.88 32.28 -17.64
N ARG A 189 -2.78 32.22 -16.95
CA ARG A 189 -1.76 31.18 -17.16
C ARG A 189 -1.92 30.08 -16.11
N ALA A 190 -3.14 29.60 -15.95
CA ALA A 190 -3.44 28.50 -15.04
C ALA A 190 -2.71 27.24 -15.50
N CYS A 191 -1.61 26.90 -14.85
CA CYS A 191 -0.71 25.84 -15.29
C CYS A 191 -1.18 24.47 -14.84
N ALA A 192 -1.58 24.36 -13.59
CA ALA A 192 -2.08 23.13 -13.01
C ALA A 192 -3.34 23.38 -12.17
N ILE A 193 -4.07 22.30 -11.95
CA ILE A 193 -5.30 22.29 -11.18
C ILE A 193 -5.35 21.04 -10.32
N ASP A 194 -5.93 21.14 -9.12
CA ASP A 194 -6.39 19.99 -8.39
C ASP A 194 -7.81 20.21 -7.84
N VAL A 195 -8.47 19.11 -7.49
CA VAL A 195 -9.87 19.06 -7.10
C VAL A 195 -10.02 18.43 -5.72
N GLY A 196 -10.98 18.91 -4.93
CA GLY A 196 -11.34 18.35 -3.63
C GLY A 196 -12.34 19.21 -2.88
N ASP A 197 -13.08 18.62 -1.96
CA ASP A 197 -14.08 19.31 -1.14
C ASP A 197 -13.39 20.20 -0.08
N LEU A 198 -12.99 21.41 -0.49
CA LEU A 198 -12.25 22.36 0.34
C LEU A 198 -13.14 23.11 1.36
N ASN A 199 -14.42 22.81 1.41
CA ASN A 199 -15.34 23.44 2.35
C ASN A 199 -16.16 22.42 3.14
N ASN A 200 -15.99 21.12 2.90
CA ASN A 200 -16.68 19.99 3.51
C ASN A 200 -18.19 20.04 3.32
N ASP A 201 -18.68 20.44 2.13
CA ASP A 201 -20.09 20.47 1.79
C ASP A 201 -20.53 19.27 0.93
N GLY A 202 -19.60 18.40 0.58
CA GLY A 202 -19.81 17.18 -0.20
C GLY A 202 -19.73 17.37 -1.70
N TYR A 203 -19.24 18.52 -2.18
CA TYR A 203 -19.02 18.82 -3.59
C TYR A 203 -17.57 19.26 -3.80
N ASP A 204 -16.92 18.72 -4.82
CA ASP A 204 -15.54 19.07 -5.12
C ASP A 204 -15.40 20.50 -5.60
N ASP A 205 -14.42 21.18 -5.04
CA ASP A 205 -13.97 22.53 -5.34
C ASP A 205 -12.71 22.51 -6.21
N LEU A 206 -12.26 23.66 -6.71
CA LEU A 206 -11.12 23.78 -7.62
C LEU A 206 -10.06 24.72 -7.06
N TYR A 207 -8.80 24.33 -7.17
CA TYR A 207 -7.66 25.21 -6.95
C TYR A 207 -6.77 25.22 -8.19
N PHE A 208 -6.53 26.41 -8.74
CA PHE A 208 -5.62 26.64 -9.86
C PHE A 208 -4.37 27.34 -9.39
N VAL A 209 -3.22 26.92 -9.88
CA VAL A 209 -1.96 27.65 -9.73
C VAL A 209 -1.74 28.58 -10.92
N ASP A 210 -1.00 29.65 -10.65
CA ASP A 210 -0.65 30.64 -11.66
C ASP A 210 0.81 30.50 -12.07
N TYR A 211 1.06 30.46 -13.39
CA TYR A 211 2.39 30.38 -13.99
C TYR A 211 3.00 31.76 -14.26
N ASP A 212 2.32 32.81 -13.94
CA ASP A 212 2.78 34.20 -14.20
C ASP A 212 3.72 34.72 -13.10
N THR A 213 4.51 35.76 -13.37
CA THR A 213 5.67 36.11 -12.55
C THR A 213 5.76 37.53 -11.97
N PRO A 214 4.73 38.39 -11.93
CA PRO A 214 4.95 39.79 -11.55
C PRO A 214 5.25 40.06 -10.07
N GLU A 215 5.08 39.05 -9.18
CA GLU A 215 5.18 39.28 -7.73
C GLU A 215 6.60 39.30 -7.20
N THR A 216 7.53 38.83 -7.97
CA THR A 216 8.92 38.76 -7.62
C THR A 216 9.72 39.73 -8.47
N SER A 217 9.76 40.95 -8.03
CA SER A 217 10.66 41.96 -8.63
C SER A 217 12.11 41.44 -8.58
N GLY A 218 12.64 41.06 -9.75
CA GLY A 218 14.01 40.57 -9.91
C GLY A 218 14.19 39.16 -10.37
N LEU A 219 13.08 38.39 -10.60
CA LEU A 219 13.13 37.01 -11.02
C LEU A 219 12.86 36.76 -12.51
N ASN A 220 12.64 37.79 -13.29
CA ASN A 220 12.64 37.74 -14.76
C ASN A 220 14.05 37.78 -15.33
N CYS A 221 15.03 37.28 -14.56
CA CYS A 221 16.41 37.27 -14.97
C CYS A 221 16.79 35.82 -15.33
N ILE A 222 17.02 35.56 -16.61
CA ILE A 222 17.55 34.27 -17.08
C ILE A 222 18.89 34.53 -17.70
N ASP A 223 19.94 33.84 -17.23
CA ASP A 223 21.24 33.84 -17.87
C ASP A 223 21.15 33.20 -19.25
N LEU A 224 20.97 34.05 -20.27
CA LEU A 224 20.82 33.62 -21.68
C LEU A 224 22.15 33.26 -22.36
N ASN A 225 23.24 33.79 -21.82
CA ASN A 225 24.57 33.56 -22.41
C ASN A 225 25.38 32.50 -21.64
N GLY A 226 24.93 32.06 -20.45
CA GLY A 226 25.55 31.02 -19.64
C GLY A 226 26.85 31.45 -18.94
N ASP A 227 27.02 32.76 -18.65
CA ASP A 227 28.23 33.26 -18.03
C ASP A 227 28.16 33.35 -16.49
N GLY A 228 26.97 33.06 -15.93
CA GLY A 228 26.72 32.91 -14.49
C GLY A 228 26.21 34.18 -13.81
N ASP A 229 25.83 35.22 -14.59
CA ASP A 229 25.04 36.33 -14.09
C ASP A 229 23.84 36.64 -14.99
N THR A 230 23.06 37.64 -14.68
CA THR A 230 21.82 37.99 -15.37
C THR A 230 21.71 39.49 -15.60
N ASP A 231 22.83 40.20 -15.73
CA ASP A 231 22.86 41.62 -15.92
C ASP A 231 23.20 42.09 -17.35
N ASP A 232 23.20 41.17 -18.27
CA ASP A 232 23.51 41.37 -19.68
C ASP A 232 22.30 41.67 -20.58
N VAL A 233 22.63 42.12 -21.79
CA VAL A 233 21.68 42.20 -22.91
C VAL A 233 22.16 41.29 -24.04
N VAL A 234 21.58 40.11 -24.14
CA VAL A 234 21.94 39.09 -25.15
C VAL A 234 21.03 39.25 -26.37
N ASP A 235 21.65 39.52 -27.56
CA ASP A 235 20.96 39.73 -28.82
C ASP A 235 19.83 40.80 -28.80
N GLY A 236 19.94 41.76 -27.87
CA GLY A 236 18.97 42.83 -27.70
C GLY A 236 17.85 42.50 -26.75
N VAL A 237 17.94 41.38 -26.07
CA VAL A 237 17.04 40.96 -24.97
C VAL A 237 17.80 41.17 -23.65
N ASP A 238 17.23 41.95 -22.79
CA ASP A 238 17.73 42.18 -21.41
C ASP A 238 17.40 40.92 -20.59
N GLU A 239 18.38 40.28 -19.99
CA GLU A 239 18.23 39.06 -19.21
C GLU A 239 17.32 39.24 -17.99
N CYS A 240 17.21 40.46 -17.49
CA CYS A 240 16.24 40.80 -16.43
C CYS A 240 14.97 41.48 -16.93
N ASN A 241 14.67 41.40 -18.23
CA ASN A 241 13.51 42.00 -18.86
C ASN A 241 13.00 41.16 -20.04
N LEU A 242 12.92 39.87 -19.85
CA LEU A 242 12.51 38.90 -20.89
C LEU A 242 11.06 39.03 -21.33
N SER A 243 10.23 39.69 -20.57
CA SER A 243 8.93 40.16 -20.98
C SER A 243 8.92 41.69 -20.99
N PRO A 244 8.22 42.38 -21.90
CA PRO A 244 7.86 43.76 -21.65
C PRO A 244 7.13 43.75 -20.33
N ALA A 245 7.69 44.47 -19.33
CA ALA A 245 7.25 44.51 -17.94
C ALA A 245 5.73 44.28 -17.85
N GLU A 246 5.31 43.08 -17.52
CA GLU A 246 3.90 42.80 -17.33
C GLU A 246 3.43 43.71 -16.24
N ASP A 247 2.31 44.38 -16.44
CA ASP A 247 1.71 45.24 -15.45
C ASP A 247 1.31 44.37 -14.24
N PRO A 248 1.95 44.50 -13.05
CA PRO A 248 1.61 43.65 -11.89
C PRO A 248 0.11 43.65 -11.57
N ALA A 249 -0.62 44.65 -12.07
CA ALA A 249 -2.07 44.70 -11.93
C ALA A 249 -2.81 43.72 -12.86
N LYS A 250 -2.13 43.12 -13.83
CA LYS A 250 -2.69 42.11 -14.76
C LYS A 250 -2.36 40.67 -14.35
N ASP A 251 -1.61 40.52 -13.32
CA ASP A 251 -1.30 39.24 -12.71
C ASP A 251 -2.55 38.57 -12.14
N TYR A 252 -2.58 37.25 -12.13
CA TYR A 252 -3.77 36.47 -11.77
C TYR A 252 -3.79 35.97 -10.34
N ASP A 253 -2.72 35.69 -9.72
CA ASP A 253 -2.63 34.84 -8.51
C ASP A 253 -3.28 33.46 -8.70
N GLY A 254 -2.93 32.51 -7.86
CA GLY A 254 -3.66 31.25 -7.72
C GLY A 254 -5.16 31.48 -7.47
N LYS A 255 -6.02 30.63 -7.98
CA LYS A 255 -7.49 30.77 -7.90
C LYS A 255 -8.11 29.68 -7.04
N PHE A 256 -9.02 30.12 -6.18
CA PHE A 256 -9.77 29.25 -5.28
C PHE A 256 -11.27 29.37 -5.62
N LEU A 257 -11.81 28.36 -6.28
CA LEU A 257 -13.18 28.36 -6.76
C LEU A 257 -14.00 27.33 -5.98
N LEU A 258 -15.05 27.81 -5.31
CA LEU A 258 -15.97 26.92 -4.64
C LEU A 258 -17.12 26.52 -5.53
N ASN A 259 -17.42 25.22 -5.54
CA ASN A 259 -18.68 24.68 -6.03
C ASN A 259 -19.86 25.29 -5.26
N GLN A 260 -20.93 25.62 -5.96
CA GLN A 260 -22.13 26.17 -5.31
C GLN A 260 -22.95 25.08 -4.58
N GLY A 261 -22.48 23.86 -4.59
CA GLY A 261 -23.01 22.73 -3.87
C GLY A 261 -24.48 22.42 -4.25
N ALA A 262 -25.24 21.92 -3.34
CA ALA A 262 -26.62 21.51 -3.55
C ALA A 262 -27.54 22.63 -4.12
N LYS A 263 -27.13 23.89 -4.09
CA LYS A 263 -27.91 25.00 -4.65
C LYS A 263 -27.83 25.06 -6.16
N ASN A 264 -26.67 24.82 -6.71
CA ASN A 264 -26.37 24.82 -8.16
C ASN A 264 -25.16 23.93 -8.41
N PRO A 265 -25.34 22.60 -8.40
CA PRO A 265 -24.23 21.65 -8.45
C PRO A 265 -23.39 21.80 -9.72
N GLY A 266 -22.07 21.68 -9.61
CA GLY A 266 -21.14 21.81 -10.73
C GLY A 266 -20.96 23.21 -11.27
N PHE A 267 -21.51 24.26 -10.60
CA PHE A 267 -21.23 25.66 -10.89
C PHE A 267 -20.32 26.25 -9.83
N PHE A 268 -19.33 27.00 -10.25
CA PHE A 268 -18.29 27.51 -9.35
C PHE A 268 -18.42 29.02 -9.10
N THR A 269 -17.86 29.44 -7.99
CA THR A 269 -17.74 30.84 -7.60
C THR A 269 -16.31 31.16 -7.21
N ASP A 270 -15.71 32.16 -7.82
CA ASP A 270 -14.39 32.63 -7.41
C ASP A 270 -14.47 33.24 -6.00
N THR A 271 -13.88 32.57 -5.04
CA THR A 271 -13.84 32.99 -3.63
C THR A 271 -12.43 33.37 -3.19
N THR A 272 -11.48 33.43 -4.09
CA THR A 272 -10.05 33.61 -3.87
C THR A 272 -9.76 34.75 -2.87
N THR A 273 -10.20 35.98 -3.18
CA THR A 273 -9.91 37.14 -2.34
C THR A 273 -10.69 37.19 -1.03
N THR A 274 -11.71 36.34 -0.88
CA THR A 274 -12.49 36.24 0.36
C THR A 274 -11.99 35.19 1.31
N ARG A 275 -11.22 34.22 0.82
CA ARG A 275 -10.70 33.09 1.59
C ARG A 275 -9.22 33.21 1.89
N MET A 276 -8.46 33.86 1.02
CA MET A 276 -7.02 33.97 1.15
C MET A 276 -6.56 35.42 1.19
N THR A 277 -5.50 35.69 1.92
CA THR A 277 -4.81 36.98 1.95
C THR A 277 -3.87 37.08 0.75
N SER A 278 -3.50 38.32 0.36
CA SER A 278 -2.55 38.54 -0.73
C SER A 278 -1.21 37.81 -0.52
N SER A 279 -0.73 37.67 0.73
CA SER A 279 0.50 36.92 1.02
C SER A 279 0.34 35.41 0.90
N GLN A 280 -0.87 34.86 0.99
CA GLN A 280 -1.16 33.43 0.76
C GLN A 280 -1.36 33.16 -0.73
N LEU A 281 -1.81 34.13 -1.49
CA LEU A 281 -2.05 34.00 -2.92
C LEU A 281 -0.78 34.20 -3.73
N ALA A 282 0.15 35.03 -3.24
CA ALA A 282 1.39 35.33 -3.95
C ALA A 282 2.08 34.02 -4.40
N GLN A 283 2.29 33.91 -5.68
CA GLN A 283 2.86 32.73 -6.32
C GLN A 283 3.59 33.18 -7.59
N ALA A 284 4.70 32.57 -7.89
CA ALA A 284 5.41 32.77 -9.14
C ALA A 284 5.79 31.41 -9.72
N PHE A 285 5.54 31.23 -11.00
CA PHE A 285 5.75 29.99 -11.72
C PHE A 285 5.15 28.76 -11.02
N GLY A 286 3.88 28.85 -10.62
CA GLY A 286 3.15 27.71 -10.10
C GLY A 286 2.96 26.65 -11.19
N ASN A 287 3.63 25.53 -11.09
CA ASN A 287 3.57 24.47 -12.08
C ASN A 287 2.65 23.34 -11.65
N GLU A 288 2.61 23.03 -10.36
CA GLU A 288 1.85 21.92 -9.81
C GLU A 288 1.19 22.30 -8.50
N CYS A 289 0.09 21.62 -8.19
CA CYS A 289 -0.57 21.65 -6.90
C CYS A 289 -1.22 20.31 -6.57
N ALA A 290 -1.45 20.10 -5.27
CA ALA A 290 -2.22 18.97 -4.78
C ALA A 290 -3.12 19.40 -3.63
N ILE A 291 -4.32 18.84 -3.57
CA ILE A 291 -5.27 19.03 -2.48
C ILE A 291 -5.32 17.74 -1.66
N ARG A 292 -4.75 17.75 -0.46
CA ARG A 292 -4.65 16.58 0.43
C ARG A 292 -4.82 17.02 1.87
N ASP A 293 -5.32 16.14 2.73
CA ASP A 293 -5.23 16.32 4.19
C ASP A 293 -3.83 15.94 4.65
N VAL A 294 -2.94 16.94 4.71
CA VAL A 294 -1.51 16.71 4.96
C VAL A 294 -1.21 16.49 6.44
N ASN A 295 -2.08 17.02 7.29
CA ASN A 295 -1.88 16.99 8.74
C ASN A 295 -2.87 16.07 9.48
N GLY A 296 -3.67 15.28 8.76
CA GLY A 296 -4.60 14.29 9.32
C GLY A 296 -5.73 14.91 10.17
N ASP A 297 -6.08 16.19 9.97
CA ASP A 297 -7.11 16.85 10.78
C ASP A 297 -8.53 16.78 10.17
N GLY A 298 -8.67 16.13 9.02
CA GLY A 298 -9.93 15.95 8.28
C GLY A 298 -10.31 17.17 7.43
N LEU A 299 -9.42 18.15 7.26
CA LEU A 299 -9.58 19.28 6.36
C LEU A 299 -8.54 19.19 5.24
N LEU A 300 -8.97 19.38 4.00
CA LEU A 300 -8.05 19.34 2.88
C LEU A 300 -7.17 20.60 2.83
N ASP A 301 -5.87 20.39 2.77
CA ASP A 301 -4.84 21.42 2.62
C ASP A 301 -4.46 21.59 1.14
N VAL A 302 -3.74 22.65 0.81
CA VAL A 302 -3.22 22.90 -0.53
C VAL A 302 -1.70 22.85 -0.50
N ILE A 303 -1.11 21.91 -1.20
CA ILE A 303 0.31 21.86 -1.52
C ILE A 303 0.53 22.55 -2.85
N ARG A 304 1.54 23.39 -2.97
CA ARG A 304 1.84 24.09 -4.21
C ARG A 304 3.33 24.23 -4.46
N VAL A 305 3.70 24.19 -5.72
CA VAL A 305 5.05 24.43 -6.21
C VAL A 305 5.17 25.87 -6.70
N ASN A 306 6.29 26.51 -6.37
CA ASN A 306 6.71 27.78 -6.96
C ASN A 306 8.07 27.57 -7.60
N THR A 307 8.11 27.37 -8.90
CA THR A 307 9.34 27.15 -9.65
C THR A 307 10.09 28.47 -9.84
N LEU A 308 11.40 28.40 -9.94
CA LEU A 308 12.31 29.52 -10.27
C LEU A 308 12.31 30.72 -9.29
N THR A 309 11.77 30.61 -8.09
CA THR A 309 11.63 31.77 -7.19
C THR A 309 12.54 31.79 -5.99
N GLY A 310 13.55 30.99 -5.88
CA GLY A 310 14.50 30.97 -4.75
C GLY A 310 13.90 31.39 -3.41
N GLY A 311 13.31 30.47 -2.66
CA GLY A 311 12.90 30.69 -1.27
C GLY A 311 11.47 30.34 -0.85
N GLN A 312 10.66 29.73 -1.70
CA GLN A 312 9.38 29.09 -1.31
C GLN A 312 9.02 27.99 -2.30
N ASP A 313 9.82 26.99 -2.39
CA ASP A 313 9.82 26.11 -3.51
C ASP A 313 8.68 25.09 -3.47
N ILE A 314 8.46 24.47 -2.32
CA ILE A 314 7.21 23.75 -2.02
C ILE A 314 6.66 24.27 -0.70
N ALA A 315 5.39 24.59 -0.70
CA ALA A 315 4.72 25.10 0.48
C ALA A 315 3.31 24.53 0.64
N VAL A 316 2.92 24.32 1.88
CA VAL A 316 1.57 23.93 2.27
C VAL A 316 0.81 25.14 2.80
N LEU A 317 -0.40 25.29 2.30
CA LEU A 317 -1.42 26.16 2.89
C LEU A 317 -2.36 25.26 3.71
N TYR A 318 -2.23 25.30 5.02
CA TYR A 318 -3.06 24.51 5.92
C TYR A 318 -4.43 25.14 6.12
N GLN A 319 -5.47 24.36 5.88
CA GLN A 319 -6.82 24.79 6.19
C GLN A 319 -7.03 24.71 7.73
N THR A 320 -7.86 25.59 8.24
CA THR A 320 -8.22 25.59 9.66
C THR A 320 -9.73 25.61 9.83
N ALA A 321 -10.23 25.08 10.93
CA ALA A 321 -11.65 25.12 11.25
C ALA A 321 -12.21 26.55 11.11
N GLY A 322 -13.22 26.73 10.24
CA GLY A 322 -13.83 28.02 9.97
C GLY A 322 -13.40 28.67 8.65
N THR A 323 -12.77 27.91 7.75
CA THR A 323 -12.42 28.34 6.38
C THR A 323 -11.33 29.40 6.27
N SER A 324 -10.46 29.52 7.26
CA SER A 324 -9.23 30.32 7.21
C SER A 324 -8.02 29.43 6.94
N TRP A 325 -6.96 30.03 6.43
CA TRP A 325 -5.75 29.35 6.02
C TRP A 325 -4.53 29.82 6.80
N VAL A 326 -3.63 28.89 7.11
CA VAL A 326 -2.32 29.18 7.70
C VAL A 326 -1.24 28.86 6.66
N GLY A 327 -0.24 29.67 6.57
CA GLY A 327 0.86 29.51 5.62
C GLY A 327 0.93 30.64 4.60
N PRO A 328 1.70 30.48 3.51
CA PRO A 328 2.40 29.25 3.11
C PRO A 328 3.46 28.81 4.12
N VAL A 329 3.56 27.51 4.40
CA VAL A 329 4.59 26.88 5.23
C VAL A 329 5.51 26.09 4.31
N THR A 330 6.77 26.47 4.25
CA THR A 330 7.76 25.82 3.37
C THR A 330 8.02 24.39 3.83
N VAL A 331 7.94 23.44 2.91
CA VAL A 331 8.28 22.03 3.08
C VAL A 331 9.77 21.80 2.82
N THR A 332 10.24 22.27 1.66
CA THR A 332 11.64 22.18 1.26
C THR A 332 12.02 23.36 0.38
N GLU A 333 13.30 23.68 0.36
CA GLU A 333 13.89 24.63 -0.57
C GLU A 333 14.45 23.85 -1.77
N GLY A 334 14.33 24.37 -2.96
CA GLY A 334 14.73 23.79 -4.23
C GLY A 334 14.05 24.55 -5.36
N ALA A 335 14.02 24.07 -6.55
CA ALA A 335 13.24 24.64 -7.64
C ALA A 335 12.56 23.52 -8.44
N PRO A 336 11.73 22.70 -7.77
CA PRO A 336 11.09 21.57 -8.44
C PRO A 336 10.15 22.09 -9.53
N TYR A 337 10.10 21.36 -10.63
CA TYR A 337 9.16 21.64 -11.70
C TYR A 337 7.87 20.82 -11.54
N GLY A 338 8.02 19.53 -11.20
CA GLY A 338 6.92 18.61 -10.93
C GLY A 338 6.78 18.29 -9.44
N MET A 339 5.56 17.95 -9.02
CA MET A 339 5.26 17.49 -7.68
C MET A 339 4.02 16.60 -7.70
N ASN A 340 4.01 15.59 -6.86
CA ASN A 340 2.79 14.86 -6.50
C ASN A 340 2.85 14.42 -5.03
N ALA A 341 1.71 14.01 -4.48
CA ALA A 341 1.59 13.67 -3.07
C ALA A 341 0.73 12.42 -2.87
N ALA A 342 1.27 11.47 -2.13
CA ALA A 342 0.63 10.19 -1.76
C ALA A 342 1.25 9.67 -0.46
N ASP A 343 0.61 8.68 0.17
CA ASP A 343 1.21 7.86 1.22
C ASP A 343 2.23 6.91 0.58
N LEU A 344 3.52 7.18 0.75
CA LEU A 344 4.60 6.46 0.08
C LEU A 344 5.19 5.33 0.93
N ASP A 345 5.09 5.43 2.24
CA ASP A 345 5.64 4.44 3.16
C ASP A 345 4.58 3.67 3.95
N ASN A 346 3.31 3.79 3.52
CA ASN A 346 2.14 3.07 4.04
C ASN A 346 1.89 3.33 5.54
N ASP A 347 2.28 4.50 6.05
CA ASP A 347 2.04 4.89 7.45
C ASP A 347 0.73 5.66 7.66
N GLY A 348 0.04 6.00 6.57
CA GLY A 348 -1.24 6.71 6.55
C GLY A 348 -1.13 8.23 6.45
N ASP A 349 0.06 8.81 6.56
CA ASP A 349 0.31 10.25 6.36
C ASP A 349 0.63 10.53 4.87
N ILE A 350 0.33 11.73 4.41
CA ILE A 350 0.59 12.12 3.01
C ILE A 350 2.02 12.64 2.87
N ASP A 351 2.79 11.98 2.02
CA ASP A 351 4.15 12.34 1.62
C ASP A 351 4.17 13.14 0.32
N ILE A 352 5.32 13.72 -0.01
CA ILE A 352 5.50 14.55 -1.20
C ILE A 352 6.69 14.06 -2.02
N VAL A 353 6.52 13.93 -3.33
CA VAL A 353 7.62 13.73 -4.29
C VAL A 353 7.82 14.99 -5.12
N THR A 354 9.06 15.29 -5.45
CA THR A 354 9.43 16.39 -6.32
C THR A 354 10.34 15.94 -7.45
N ALA A 355 10.01 16.39 -8.64
CA ALA A 355 10.87 16.27 -9.81
C ALA A 355 11.49 17.64 -10.11
N ASP A 356 12.81 17.71 -10.16
CA ASP A 356 13.59 18.94 -10.17
C ASP A 356 14.54 18.97 -11.39
N ASP A 357 15.00 20.15 -11.80
CA ASP A 357 16.13 20.33 -12.74
C ASP A 357 17.47 19.91 -12.11
N GLY A 358 17.41 19.24 -11.00
CA GLY A 358 18.52 18.72 -10.22
C GLY A 358 18.28 17.26 -9.84
N GLN A 359 18.53 16.95 -8.60
CA GLN A 359 18.27 15.64 -8.04
C GLN A 359 16.86 15.56 -7.47
N ASP A 360 16.06 14.65 -7.99
CA ASP A 360 14.72 14.39 -7.47
C ASP A 360 14.73 13.96 -6.01
N ALA A 361 13.65 14.23 -5.33
CA ALA A 361 13.54 13.96 -3.91
C ALA A 361 12.12 13.59 -3.49
N TYR A 362 12.04 12.89 -2.37
CA TYR A 362 10.79 12.71 -1.64
C TYR A 362 10.94 13.22 -0.21
N MET A 363 9.83 13.68 0.34
CA MET A 363 9.72 14.17 1.71
C MET A 363 8.73 13.30 2.46
N ILE A 364 9.22 12.55 3.43
CA ILE A 364 8.40 11.75 4.33
C ILE A 364 7.80 12.66 5.40
N ASN A 365 6.50 12.51 5.59
CA ASN A 365 5.76 13.18 6.65
C ASN A 365 6.01 12.44 7.98
N ASN A 366 6.52 13.12 8.98
CA ASN A 366 6.82 12.53 10.29
C ASN A 366 5.77 12.94 11.32
N GLY A 367 4.54 13.19 10.87
CA GLY A 367 3.48 13.69 11.73
C GLY A 367 3.64 15.19 12.12
N ASN A 368 2.78 15.65 13.02
CA ASN A 368 2.53 17.05 13.24
C ASN A 368 3.38 17.67 14.36
N ASN A 369 3.81 18.90 14.12
CA ASN A 369 4.38 19.74 15.16
C ASN A 369 3.29 20.33 16.09
N GLY A 370 3.73 21.06 17.14
CA GLY A 370 2.81 21.69 18.09
C GLY A 370 1.87 22.78 17.53
N ALA A 371 1.98 23.10 16.24
CA ALA A 371 1.10 24.01 15.52
C ALA A 371 0.14 23.29 14.55
N ASN A 372 0.04 21.98 14.64
CA ASN A 372 -0.74 21.10 13.74
C ASN A 372 -0.32 21.26 12.27
N GLN A 373 0.97 21.22 12.03
CA GLN A 373 1.58 21.32 10.71
C GLN A 373 2.53 20.13 10.55
N ALA A 374 2.49 19.43 9.43
CA ALA A 374 3.36 18.32 9.14
C ALA A 374 4.84 18.68 9.24
N THR A 375 5.64 17.76 9.68
CA THR A 375 7.10 17.86 9.71
C THR A 375 7.70 16.89 8.71
N TRP A 376 8.84 17.21 8.12
CA TRP A 376 9.31 16.51 6.93
C TRP A 376 10.76 16.04 7.08
N THR A 377 11.02 14.83 6.58
CA THR A 377 12.39 14.39 6.33
C THR A 377 12.58 14.24 4.82
N ARG A 378 13.56 14.97 4.27
CA ARG A 378 13.87 14.95 2.84
C ARG A 378 14.90 13.88 2.52
N TYR A 379 14.59 13.04 1.55
CA TYR A 379 15.49 12.07 0.96
C TYR A 379 15.69 12.37 -0.52
N THR A 380 16.87 12.11 -1.06
CA THR A 380 17.15 12.24 -2.48
C THR A 380 17.06 10.89 -3.16
N ILE A 381 16.51 10.85 -4.37
CA ILE A 381 16.46 9.63 -5.17
C ILE A 381 17.88 9.40 -5.75
N GLY A 382 18.44 8.21 -5.47
CA GLY A 382 19.89 7.97 -5.51
C GLY A 382 20.60 8.22 -6.84
N ASP A 383 19.97 7.89 -7.95
CA ASP A 383 20.57 7.91 -9.28
C ASP A 383 19.85 8.89 -10.24
N SER A 384 18.94 9.74 -9.72
CA SER A 384 18.34 10.77 -10.55
C SER A 384 19.41 11.71 -11.07
N LEU A 385 19.51 11.78 -12.38
CA LEU A 385 20.35 12.73 -13.07
C LEU A 385 19.65 14.08 -13.08
N SER A 386 20.37 15.15 -13.38
CA SER A 386 19.76 16.46 -13.55
C SER A 386 18.92 16.47 -14.84
N GLU A 387 17.68 16.05 -14.73
CA GLU A 387 16.67 15.99 -15.77
C GLU A 387 15.52 16.94 -15.38
N PHE A 388 14.74 17.42 -16.34
CA PHE A 388 13.71 18.39 -16.09
C PHE A 388 12.36 17.66 -15.93
N GLY A 389 12.12 17.08 -14.76
CA GLY A 389 10.90 16.30 -14.50
C GLY A 389 9.63 17.14 -14.53
N ASN A 390 8.58 16.64 -15.18
CA ASN A 390 7.29 17.33 -15.33
C ASN A 390 6.18 16.66 -14.55
N SER A 391 5.80 15.47 -14.95
CA SER A 391 4.69 14.72 -14.35
C SER A 391 5.19 13.60 -13.46
N ILE A 392 4.49 13.38 -12.35
CA ILE A 392 4.73 12.27 -11.43
C ILE A 392 3.42 11.50 -11.28
N GLN A 393 3.47 10.21 -11.62
CA GLN A 393 2.33 9.31 -11.46
C GLN A 393 2.68 8.17 -10.52
N PHE A 394 1.67 7.60 -9.89
CA PHE A 394 1.80 6.52 -8.92
C PHE A 394 0.97 5.31 -9.32
N GLY A 395 1.47 4.11 -9.04
CA GLY A 395 0.75 2.86 -9.22
C GLY A 395 1.53 1.71 -8.60
N ASP A 396 0.86 0.69 -8.10
CA ASP A 396 1.47 -0.56 -7.64
C ASP A 396 1.63 -1.49 -8.86
N LEU A 397 2.78 -1.38 -9.54
CA LEU A 397 3.01 -2.03 -10.84
C LEU A 397 3.31 -3.53 -10.72
N ASP A 398 3.82 -3.98 -9.59
CA ASP A 398 4.12 -5.40 -9.32
C ASP A 398 3.21 -6.04 -8.26
N GLN A 399 2.20 -5.29 -7.80
CA GLN A 399 1.19 -5.70 -6.81
C GLN A 399 1.80 -6.23 -5.50
N ASP A 400 2.90 -5.64 -5.08
CA ASP A 400 3.53 -5.97 -3.80
C ASP A 400 2.95 -5.16 -2.62
N GLY A 401 2.01 -4.26 -2.89
CA GLY A 401 1.32 -3.43 -1.90
C GLY A 401 2.02 -2.10 -1.61
N TRP A 402 3.13 -1.81 -2.27
CA TRP A 402 3.83 -0.52 -2.20
C TRP A 402 3.56 0.31 -3.46
N THR A 403 3.42 1.59 -3.27
CA THR A 403 3.15 2.52 -4.38
C THR A 403 4.42 2.83 -5.15
N ASP A 404 4.56 2.31 -6.39
CA ASP A 404 5.65 2.64 -7.31
C ASP A 404 5.46 4.00 -7.94
N MET A 405 6.51 4.54 -8.55
CA MET A 405 6.54 5.90 -9.04
C MET A 405 7.06 6.00 -10.47
N LEU A 406 6.41 6.85 -11.26
CA LEU A 406 6.81 7.20 -12.61
C LEU A 406 7.06 8.71 -12.67
N ILE A 407 8.26 9.12 -13.07
CA ILE A 407 8.62 10.53 -13.28
C ILE A 407 8.85 10.74 -14.77
N ALA A 408 8.02 11.55 -15.40
CA ALA A 408 8.17 11.94 -16.80
C ALA A 408 9.18 13.09 -16.94
N ASP A 409 9.98 13.07 -18.00
CA ASP A 409 10.97 14.10 -18.33
C ASP A 409 10.56 14.97 -19.51
N VAL A 410 10.61 16.27 -19.33
CA VAL A 410 10.13 17.30 -20.27
C VAL A 410 11.25 17.89 -21.11
N ASP A 411 12.26 17.15 -21.45
CA ASP A 411 13.39 17.65 -22.23
C ASP A 411 13.04 18.29 -23.60
N SER A 412 11.84 18.03 -24.06
CA SER A 412 11.34 18.59 -25.34
C SER A 412 11.10 20.10 -25.30
N ASP A 413 11.06 20.73 -24.16
CA ASP A 413 10.86 22.17 -24.03
C ASP A 413 12.05 23.00 -24.48
N LEU A 414 13.23 22.42 -24.45
CA LEU A 414 14.47 23.14 -24.70
C LEU A 414 14.95 23.15 -26.15
N GLY A 415 14.19 22.57 -27.10
CA GLY A 415 14.39 22.57 -28.58
C GLY A 415 15.78 22.13 -29.07
N PRO A 416 15.92 21.43 -30.20
CA PRO A 416 14.85 21.16 -31.16
C PRO A 416 13.85 20.16 -30.60
N PHE A 417 12.58 20.35 -30.89
CA PHE A 417 11.52 19.46 -30.40
C PHE A 417 11.83 18.00 -30.63
N CYS A 418 11.56 17.16 -29.64
CA CYS A 418 11.90 15.74 -29.60
C CYS A 418 13.41 15.47 -29.79
N PRO A 419 14.26 16.03 -28.96
CA PRO A 419 15.67 15.72 -29.04
C PRO A 419 15.94 14.27 -28.57
N SER A 420 16.95 13.64 -29.16
CA SER A 420 17.53 12.41 -28.63
C SER A 420 18.59 12.78 -27.58
N SER A 421 18.22 13.46 -26.52
CA SER A 421 19.17 14.00 -25.54
C SER A 421 19.64 12.98 -24.51
N GLY A 422 18.93 11.86 -24.40
CA GLY A 422 19.16 10.85 -23.38
C GLY A 422 18.31 11.04 -22.12
N ARG A 423 17.55 12.11 -22.02
CA ARG A 423 16.57 12.29 -20.97
C ARG A 423 15.35 11.43 -21.23
N ARG A 424 14.78 10.84 -20.18
CA ARG A 424 13.71 9.83 -20.28
C ARG A 424 12.82 9.81 -19.05
N MET A 425 11.65 9.19 -19.18
CA MET A 425 10.86 8.81 -18.03
C MET A 425 11.63 7.80 -17.15
N HIS A 426 11.55 7.99 -15.86
CA HIS A 426 12.03 7.06 -14.85
C HIS A 426 10.87 6.28 -14.26
N ILE A 427 11.08 4.98 -14.06
CA ILE A 427 10.13 4.09 -13.41
C ILE A 427 10.82 3.48 -12.18
N TYR A 428 10.39 3.88 -11.02
CA TYR A 428 10.97 3.48 -9.75
C TYR A 428 10.08 2.48 -9.04
N ARG A 429 10.66 1.37 -8.63
CA ARG A 429 10.05 0.47 -7.67
C ARG A 429 10.11 1.06 -6.26
N ASN A 430 9.01 0.96 -5.52
CA ASN A 430 9.04 1.24 -4.08
C ASN A 430 9.54 -0.01 -3.33
N THR A 431 10.58 0.15 -2.53
CA THR A 431 11.25 -0.94 -1.82
C THR A 431 10.67 -1.19 -0.42
N GLY A 432 9.77 -0.32 0.05
CA GLY A 432 9.27 -0.32 1.43
C GLY A 432 10.30 0.10 2.49
N VAL A 433 11.46 0.65 2.09
CA VAL A 433 12.52 1.07 3.00
C VAL A 433 12.58 2.60 3.05
N THR A 434 12.02 3.22 4.08
CA THR A 434 11.78 4.67 4.18
C THR A 434 12.95 5.57 3.78
N ASN A 435 14.18 5.20 4.05
CA ASN A 435 15.37 5.98 3.67
C ASN A 435 15.95 5.64 2.28
N ALA A 436 15.33 4.72 1.56
CA ALA A 436 15.68 4.28 0.22
C ALA A 436 14.44 3.72 -0.50
N LEU A 437 13.31 4.46 -0.44
CA LEU A 437 12.03 3.97 -0.96
C LEU A 437 12.10 3.62 -2.43
N PHE A 438 12.78 4.42 -3.25
CA PHE A 438 12.70 4.31 -4.69
C PHE A 438 14.01 3.81 -5.27
N ASP A 439 13.92 2.72 -6.04
CA ASP A 439 15.04 2.11 -6.76
C ASP A 439 14.64 1.86 -8.22
N GLU A 440 15.49 2.30 -9.15
CA GLU A 440 15.35 2.02 -10.58
C GLU A 440 16.29 0.87 -10.94
N ASP A 441 15.85 -0.37 -10.70
CA ASP A 441 16.64 -1.59 -11.03
C ASP A 441 16.40 -2.03 -12.47
N GLY A 442 17.13 -1.42 -13.37
CA GLY A 442 17.12 -1.76 -14.80
C GLY A 442 15.92 -1.19 -15.55
N PHE A 443 15.88 -1.45 -16.85
CA PHE A 443 14.82 -0.95 -17.72
C PHE A 443 13.74 -2.02 -17.87
N ILE A 444 12.62 -1.87 -17.18
CA ILE A 444 11.41 -2.70 -17.39
C ILE A 444 10.71 -2.38 -18.72
N ILE A 445 10.93 -1.16 -19.23
CA ILE A 445 10.57 -0.72 -20.59
C ILE A 445 11.86 -0.26 -21.27
N PRO A 446 12.09 -0.57 -22.57
CA PRO A 446 13.32 -0.15 -23.24
C PRO A 446 13.51 1.36 -23.24
N GLU A 447 14.72 1.83 -22.92
CA GLU A 447 15.09 3.24 -22.77
C GLU A 447 14.60 4.14 -23.95
N TRP A 448 14.67 3.63 -25.18
CA TRP A 448 14.23 4.39 -26.36
C TRP A 448 12.74 4.75 -26.35
N ALA A 449 11.92 3.97 -25.64
CA ALA A 449 10.48 4.20 -25.52
C ALA A 449 10.11 5.18 -24.40
N LEU A 450 11.03 5.43 -23.50
CA LEU A 450 10.88 6.32 -22.36
C LEU A 450 11.36 7.75 -22.65
N GLN A 451 12.00 7.97 -23.81
CA GLN A 451 12.61 9.27 -24.13
C GLN A 451 11.54 10.34 -24.41
N SER A 452 11.78 11.55 -23.89
CA SER A 452 10.94 12.73 -24.10
C SER A 452 9.47 12.48 -23.76
N THR A 453 9.22 11.87 -22.64
CA THR A 453 7.87 11.59 -22.13
C THR A 453 7.32 12.82 -21.40
N TYR A 454 6.06 13.15 -21.68
CA TYR A 454 5.36 14.23 -21.02
C TYR A 454 4.57 13.76 -19.81
N ASP A 455 3.86 12.63 -19.96
CA ASP A 455 3.04 12.06 -18.92
C ASP A 455 2.79 10.57 -19.19
N SER A 456 2.30 9.86 -18.18
CA SER A 456 1.95 8.44 -18.26
C SER A 456 0.72 8.11 -17.42
N ALA A 457 -0.05 7.13 -17.86
CA ALA A 457 -1.21 6.63 -17.12
C ALA A 457 -1.01 5.16 -16.75
N PRO A 458 -0.80 4.84 -15.46
CA PRO A 458 -0.81 3.49 -14.95
C PRO A 458 -2.26 3.02 -14.75
N ILE A 459 -2.81 2.30 -15.71
CA ILE A 459 -4.21 1.86 -15.73
C ILE A 459 -4.34 0.37 -16.07
N ASP A 460 -5.24 -0.34 -15.45
CA ASP A 460 -5.59 -1.72 -15.84
C ASP A 460 -6.47 -1.69 -17.09
N LEU A 461 -5.81 -1.71 -18.25
CA LEU A 461 -6.45 -1.56 -19.54
C LEU A 461 -7.26 -2.79 -19.96
N ASN A 462 -6.86 -3.98 -19.50
CA ASN A 462 -7.41 -5.27 -19.93
C ASN A 462 -8.24 -5.98 -18.83
N ARG A 463 -8.37 -5.38 -17.65
CA ARG A 463 -9.07 -5.92 -16.47
C ARG A 463 -8.46 -7.23 -15.93
N ASP A 464 -7.17 -7.37 -16.00
CA ASP A 464 -6.49 -8.50 -15.38
C ASP A 464 -6.03 -8.20 -13.94
N GLY A 465 -6.24 -6.99 -13.46
CA GLY A 465 -5.90 -6.51 -12.13
C GLY A 465 -4.50 -5.90 -12.03
N TRP A 466 -3.69 -5.91 -13.09
CA TRP A 466 -2.35 -5.35 -13.12
C TRP A 466 -2.33 -4.03 -13.90
N PRO A 467 -1.72 -2.97 -13.36
CA PRO A 467 -1.61 -1.73 -14.11
C PRO A 467 -0.76 -1.88 -15.38
N ASP A 468 -1.35 -1.52 -16.51
CA ASP A 468 -0.66 -1.31 -17.77
C ASP A 468 -0.19 0.15 -17.86
N LEU A 469 0.68 0.49 -18.80
CA LEU A 469 1.16 1.86 -18.98
C LEU A 469 0.75 2.42 -20.34
N VAL A 470 0.09 3.57 -20.32
CA VAL A 470 -0.08 4.41 -21.50
C VAL A 470 0.89 5.57 -21.38
N ILE A 471 1.83 5.69 -22.31
CA ILE A 471 2.91 6.67 -22.28
C ILE A 471 2.70 7.73 -23.36
N GLY A 472 2.62 8.98 -22.95
CA GLY A 472 2.53 10.15 -23.82
C GLY A 472 3.90 10.80 -24.03
N ALA A 473 4.51 10.53 -25.16
CA ALA A 473 5.83 11.05 -25.48
C ALA A 473 5.79 12.00 -26.68
N CYS A 474 6.88 12.68 -26.94
CA CYS A 474 7.07 13.56 -28.09
C CYS A 474 6.90 12.83 -29.43
N TYR A 475 6.96 11.52 -29.45
CA TYR A 475 6.77 10.70 -30.66
C TYR A 475 5.36 10.12 -30.79
N GLY A 476 4.44 10.50 -29.91
CA GLY A 476 3.05 10.03 -29.90
C GLY A 476 2.69 9.33 -28.60
N ILE A 477 1.70 8.46 -28.67
CA ILE A 477 1.20 7.67 -27.53
C ILE A 477 1.58 6.22 -27.77
N SER A 478 2.07 5.56 -26.73
CA SER A 478 2.34 4.11 -26.75
C SER A 478 1.65 3.40 -25.61
N VAL A 479 1.31 2.12 -25.83
CA VAL A 479 0.65 1.25 -24.86
C VAL A 479 1.57 0.08 -24.53
N TRP A 480 1.83 -0.10 -23.28
CA TRP A 480 2.68 -1.15 -22.73
C TRP A 480 1.87 -2.00 -21.75
N MET A 481 1.57 -3.23 -22.17
CA MET A 481 0.81 -4.15 -21.35
C MET A 481 1.71 -4.77 -20.29
N ASN A 482 1.29 -4.70 -19.04
CA ASN A 482 1.95 -5.45 -17.97
C ASN A 482 1.74 -6.95 -18.22
N ASN A 483 2.84 -7.69 -18.15
CA ASN A 483 2.83 -9.14 -18.30
C ASN A 483 3.05 -9.75 -16.92
N PRO A 484 1.98 -9.99 -16.14
CA PRO A 484 2.11 -10.40 -14.75
C PRO A 484 2.90 -11.70 -14.64
N PRO A 485 3.65 -11.88 -13.56
CA PRO A 485 4.37 -13.12 -13.33
C PRO A 485 3.40 -14.29 -13.34
N ILE A 486 3.79 -15.40 -13.97
CA ILE A 486 2.97 -16.61 -14.02
C ILE A 486 2.80 -17.16 -12.62
N GLY A 487 1.58 -17.28 -12.15
CA GLY A 487 1.32 -17.71 -10.78
C GLY A 487 -0.11 -18.16 -10.49
N ILE A 488 -0.30 -18.53 -9.23
CA ILE A 488 -1.61 -18.80 -8.62
C ILE A 488 -1.63 -18.10 -7.27
N ASP A 489 -2.68 -17.35 -7.05
CA ASP A 489 -3.00 -16.72 -5.78
C ASP A 489 -4.14 -17.46 -5.08
N PHE A 490 -4.07 -17.53 -3.73
CA PHE A 490 -5.07 -18.16 -2.88
C PHE A 490 -5.62 -17.11 -1.90
N THR A 491 -6.92 -16.93 -1.92
CA THR A 491 -7.59 -16.07 -0.94
C THR A 491 -8.68 -16.84 -0.18
N TYR A 492 -9.01 -16.37 1.01
CA TYR A 492 -9.87 -17.09 1.95
C TYR A 492 -11.05 -16.22 2.37
N PRO A 493 -12.16 -16.23 1.60
CA PRO A 493 -13.29 -15.32 1.82
C PRO A 493 -13.93 -15.38 3.21
N SER A 494 -13.78 -16.52 3.90
CA SER A 494 -14.31 -16.74 5.25
C SER A 494 -13.21 -16.78 6.33
N GLY A 495 -11.98 -16.43 5.97
CA GLY A 495 -10.80 -16.68 6.81
C GLY A 495 -10.43 -18.17 6.89
N LEU A 496 -9.25 -18.44 7.46
CA LEU A 496 -8.78 -19.79 7.74
C LEU A 496 -9.23 -20.23 9.14
N PRO A 497 -9.63 -21.49 9.34
CA PRO A 497 -9.91 -22.00 10.67
C PRO A 497 -8.62 -22.16 11.47
N SER A 498 -8.59 -21.64 12.69
CA SER A 498 -7.51 -21.89 13.66
C SER A 498 -7.87 -22.99 14.66
N VAL A 499 -9.17 -23.29 14.77
CA VAL A 499 -9.71 -24.33 15.67
C VAL A 499 -10.84 -25.05 14.95
N VAL A 500 -10.91 -26.38 15.07
CA VAL A 500 -12.03 -27.19 14.59
C VAL A 500 -12.40 -28.26 15.63
N ALA A 501 -13.69 -28.61 15.65
CA ALA A 501 -14.18 -29.67 16.51
C ALA A 501 -13.68 -31.05 16.05
N PRO A 502 -13.38 -31.97 16.96
CA PRO A 502 -12.95 -33.31 16.62
C PRO A 502 -14.06 -34.12 15.90
N GLY A 503 -13.66 -35.07 15.08
CA GLY A 503 -14.52 -36.10 14.48
C GLY A 503 -15.29 -35.67 13.22
N ALA A 504 -15.50 -34.38 12.98
CA ALA A 504 -16.28 -33.88 11.83
C ALA A 504 -15.38 -33.30 10.72
N PRO A 505 -15.69 -33.56 9.44
CA PRO A 505 -15.05 -32.87 8.33
C PRO A 505 -15.41 -31.37 8.33
N ASN A 506 -14.41 -30.50 8.08
CA ASN A 506 -14.60 -29.05 8.06
C ASN A 506 -14.36 -28.47 6.66
N PRO A 507 -15.36 -27.83 6.02
CA PRO A 507 -15.16 -27.16 4.75
C PRO A 507 -14.49 -25.79 4.92
N VAL A 508 -13.52 -25.49 4.05
CA VAL A 508 -12.83 -24.21 3.95
C VAL A 508 -13.08 -23.65 2.54
N ALA A 509 -13.62 -22.43 2.46
CA ALA A 509 -13.79 -21.74 1.20
C ALA A 509 -12.46 -21.13 0.77
N VAL A 510 -12.08 -21.35 -0.49
CA VAL A 510 -10.83 -20.89 -1.06
C VAL A 510 -11.13 -20.31 -2.43
N ASP A 511 -10.74 -19.09 -2.68
CA ASP A 511 -10.71 -18.53 -4.02
C ASP A 511 -9.31 -18.73 -4.60
N ILE A 512 -9.25 -19.30 -5.79
CA ILE A 512 -7.99 -19.60 -6.51
C ILE A 512 -8.01 -18.77 -7.79
N THR A 513 -7.14 -17.79 -7.88
CA THR A 513 -6.94 -16.95 -9.06
C THR A 513 -5.63 -17.33 -9.74
N SER A 514 -5.67 -17.55 -11.04
CA SER A 514 -4.45 -17.80 -11.82
C SER A 514 -4.16 -16.63 -12.74
N PHE A 515 -2.90 -16.24 -12.83
CA PHE A 515 -2.43 -15.18 -13.70
C PHE A 515 -1.27 -15.68 -14.57
N GLY A 516 -1.12 -15.13 -15.77
CA GLY A 516 -0.13 -15.58 -16.75
C GLY A 516 -0.28 -17.03 -17.24
N GLY A 517 -1.38 -17.72 -16.87
CA GLY A 517 -1.64 -19.09 -17.25
C GLY A 517 -3.03 -19.59 -16.85
N THR A 518 -3.45 -20.69 -17.41
CA THR A 518 -4.76 -21.31 -17.09
C THR A 518 -4.61 -22.31 -15.94
N LEU A 519 -5.45 -22.22 -14.92
CA LEU A 519 -5.52 -23.20 -13.83
C LEU A 519 -5.84 -24.61 -14.37
N ASP A 520 -5.08 -25.61 -13.97
CA ASP A 520 -5.48 -27.01 -14.14
C ASP A 520 -6.59 -27.35 -13.14
N ALA A 521 -7.83 -27.31 -13.58
CA ALA A 521 -9.01 -27.52 -12.73
C ALA A 521 -9.03 -28.89 -12.01
N SER A 522 -8.14 -29.81 -12.34
CA SER A 522 -7.98 -31.10 -11.64
C SER A 522 -6.92 -31.05 -10.53
N SER A 523 -6.23 -29.93 -10.36
CA SER A 523 -5.06 -29.83 -9.49
C SER A 523 -5.31 -29.23 -8.09
N PRO A 524 -6.36 -28.41 -7.85
CA PRO A 524 -6.58 -27.83 -6.53
C PRO A 524 -6.77 -28.91 -5.46
N ARG A 525 -5.99 -28.80 -4.39
CA ARG A 525 -6.00 -29.73 -3.27
C ARG A 525 -5.60 -29.05 -1.98
N ILE A 526 -5.98 -29.64 -0.87
CA ILE A 526 -5.44 -29.32 0.45
C ILE A 526 -4.48 -30.44 0.88
N GLU A 527 -3.34 -30.09 1.41
CA GLU A 527 -2.31 -30.97 1.97
C GLU A 527 -2.42 -30.87 3.49
N VAL A 528 -2.59 -32.00 4.16
CA VAL A 528 -2.79 -32.05 5.62
C VAL A 528 -1.71 -32.93 6.24
N THR A 529 -0.98 -32.37 7.20
CA THR A 529 0.05 -33.06 8.01
C THR A 529 -0.48 -33.24 9.42
N ILE A 530 -0.41 -34.43 9.97
CA ILE A 530 -0.85 -34.77 11.33
C ILE A 530 0.37 -35.24 12.13
N ASP A 531 0.58 -34.70 13.32
CA ASP A 531 1.62 -35.06 14.28
C ASP A 531 3.03 -35.12 13.64
N GLY A 532 3.35 -34.15 12.80
CA GLY A 532 4.64 -34.06 12.09
C GLY A 532 4.89 -35.18 11.07
N GLY A 533 3.84 -35.91 10.67
CA GLY A 533 3.89 -37.01 9.67
C GLY A 533 4.12 -36.50 8.25
N LEU A 534 3.87 -37.38 7.28
CA LEU A 534 3.89 -36.99 5.87
C LEU A 534 2.55 -36.35 5.49
N PRO A 535 2.55 -35.31 4.63
CA PRO A 535 1.31 -34.67 4.19
C PRO A 535 0.43 -35.65 3.38
N THR A 536 -0.85 -35.62 3.65
CA THR A 536 -1.89 -36.35 2.90
C THR A 536 -2.67 -35.33 2.06
N GLU A 537 -2.80 -35.64 0.77
CA GLU A 537 -3.49 -34.76 -0.18
C GLU A 537 -4.98 -35.11 -0.29
N TYR A 538 -5.85 -34.07 -0.22
CA TYR A 538 -7.28 -34.20 -0.46
C TYR A 538 -7.69 -33.25 -1.60
N PRO A 539 -8.40 -33.74 -2.64
CA PRO A 539 -8.82 -32.89 -3.74
C PRO A 539 -9.89 -31.88 -3.29
N MET A 540 -9.78 -30.67 -3.79
CA MET A 540 -10.81 -29.64 -3.59
C MET A 540 -11.93 -29.80 -4.62
N SER A 541 -13.12 -29.29 -4.28
CA SER A 541 -14.28 -29.25 -5.17
C SER A 541 -14.63 -27.80 -5.50
N GLY A 542 -14.84 -27.48 -6.78
CA GLY A 542 -15.15 -26.12 -7.20
C GLY A 542 -15.02 -25.90 -8.70
N SER A 543 -15.15 -24.67 -9.15
CA SER A 543 -14.94 -24.26 -10.53
C SER A 543 -14.78 -22.74 -10.62
N GLY A 544 -14.14 -22.25 -11.67
CA GLY A 544 -13.76 -20.85 -11.76
C GLY A 544 -12.78 -20.47 -10.67
N THR A 545 -13.02 -19.37 -9.98
CA THR A 545 -12.21 -18.98 -8.83
C THR A 545 -12.64 -19.64 -7.53
N GLY A 546 -13.93 -19.96 -7.35
CA GLY A 546 -14.47 -20.46 -6.09
C GLY A 546 -14.28 -21.97 -5.89
N TRP A 547 -13.57 -22.36 -4.82
CA TRP A 547 -13.27 -23.75 -4.45
C TRP A 547 -13.61 -24.02 -3.00
N THR A 548 -13.78 -25.29 -2.67
CA THR A 548 -13.96 -25.76 -1.30
C THR A 548 -12.99 -26.89 -1.02
N ALA A 549 -12.11 -26.66 -0.06
CA ALA A 549 -11.31 -27.70 0.57
C ALA A 549 -12.11 -28.33 1.69
N THR A 550 -11.89 -29.61 1.98
CA THR A 550 -12.51 -30.28 3.12
C THR A 550 -11.42 -30.90 3.98
N LEU A 551 -11.18 -30.32 5.13
CA LEU A 551 -10.35 -30.91 6.17
C LEU A 551 -11.02 -32.20 6.66
N PRO A 552 -10.29 -33.31 6.80
CA PRO A 552 -10.86 -34.53 7.34
C PRO A 552 -11.26 -34.38 8.81
N GLY A 553 -12.01 -35.34 9.36
CA GLY A 553 -12.22 -35.39 10.80
C GLY A 553 -10.92 -35.79 11.52
N PHE A 554 -10.59 -35.07 12.58
CA PHE A 554 -9.38 -35.28 13.39
C PHE A 554 -9.75 -35.80 14.79
N GLU A 555 -8.79 -36.41 15.45
CA GLU A 555 -8.92 -36.72 16.87
C GLU A 555 -8.52 -35.48 17.70
N CYS A 556 -9.14 -35.30 18.84
CA CYS A 556 -8.85 -34.18 19.73
C CYS A 556 -7.38 -34.21 20.20
N GLY A 557 -6.73 -33.06 20.21
CA GLY A 557 -5.33 -32.92 20.62
C GLY A 557 -4.30 -33.33 19.58
N GLN A 558 -4.70 -33.69 18.36
CA GLN A 558 -3.77 -33.87 17.25
C GLN A 558 -3.15 -32.52 16.86
N GLU A 559 -1.87 -32.51 16.58
CA GLU A 559 -1.18 -31.39 15.94
C GLU A 559 -1.41 -31.48 14.42
N VAL A 560 -2.09 -30.50 13.87
CA VAL A 560 -2.44 -30.49 12.45
C VAL A 560 -1.89 -29.23 11.78
N GLU A 561 -1.18 -29.45 10.69
CA GLU A 561 -0.80 -28.42 9.74
C GLU A 561 -1.49 -28.65 8.39
N PHE A 562 -1.91 -27.59 7.71
CA PHE A 562 -2.47 -27.76 6.37
C PHE A 562 -1.97 -26.67 5.42
N ALA A 563 -1.95 -26.97 4.12
CA ALA A 563 -1.63 -26.02 3.08
C ALA A 563 -2.49 -26.27 1.85
N PHE A 564 -2.69 -25.25 1.05
CA PHE A 564 -3.36 -25.36 -0.23
C PHE A 564 -2.34 -25.51 -1.35
N ALA A 565 -2.69 -26.21 -2.41
CA ALA A 565 -1.83 -26.34 -3.56
C ALA A 565 -2.66 -26.47 -4.85
N ALA A 566 -2.16 -25.85 -5.92
CA ALA A 566 -2.73 -25.93 -7.26
C ALA A 566 -1.62 -25.79 -8.31
N ARG A 567 -1.92 -26.02 -9.59
CA ARG A 567 -0.96 -25.82 -10.67
C ARG A 567 -1.63 -25.25 -11.91
N LEU A 568 -0.84 -24.58 -12.72
CA LEU A 568 -1.23 -24.18 -14.07
C LEU A 568 -1.10 -25.35 -15.04
N GLN A 569 -1.86 -25.30 -16.15
CA GLN A 569 -1.77 -26.29 -17.22
C GLN A 569 -0.35 -26.29 -17.83
N GLY A 570 0.36 -27.40 -17.64
CA GLY A 570 1.77 -27.51 -18.07
C GLY A 570 2.80 -26.78 -17.22
N GLY A 571 2.39 -26.16 -16.12
CA GLY A 571 3.24 -25.41 -15.20
C GLY A 571 3.61 -26.15 -13.91
N GLY A 572 4.30 -25.43 -13.03
CA GLY A 572 4.67 -25.89 -11.68
C GLY A 572 3.48 -25.98 -10.72
N VAL A 573 3.74 -26.46 -9.52
CA VAL A 573 2.80 -26.44 -8.39
C VAL A 573 3.08 -25.17 -7.57
N TYR A 574 2.02 -24.45 -7.29
CA TYR A 574 2.00 -23.31 -6.37
C TYR A 574 1.36 -23.75 -5.06
N ARG A 575 1.86 -23.27 -3.96
CA ARG A 575 1.47 -23.70 -2.62
C ARG A 575 1.31 -22.51 -1.69
N ASP A 576 0.30 -22.53 -0.85
CA ASP A 576 0.05 -21.54 0.19
C ASP A 576 -0.21 -22.21 1.55
N PRO A 577 0.63 -21.93 2.57
CA PRO A 577 1.83 -21.12 2.51
C PRO A 577 2.93 -21.81 1.67
N PRO A 578 3.87 -21.06 1.07
CA PRO A 578 4.94 -21.63 0.23
C PRO A 578 5.83 -22.65 0.95
N VAL A 579 6.01 -22.47 2.25
CA VAL A 579 6.80 -23.34 3.14
C VAL A 579 6.02 -23.57 4.42
N GLY A 580 6.07 -24.78 5.00
CA GLY A 580 5.33 -25.15 6.20
C GLY A 580 3.84 -25.36 5.94
N GLY A 581 3.00 -25.07 6.90
CA GLY A 581 1.54 -25.17 6.84
C GLY A 581 0.90 -24.18 7.81
N TYR A 582 -0.38 -23.93 7.65
CA TYR A 582 -1.22 -23.23 8.63
C TYR A 582 -1.48 -24.19 9.80
N GLU A 583 -1.23 -23.74 11.01
CA GLU A 583 -1.50 -24.51 12.22
C GLU A 583 -3.01 -24.59 12.51
N LEU A 584 -3.47 -25.75 12.95
CA LEU A 584 -4.87 -26.00 13.27
C LEU A 584 -4.98 -26.75 14.61
N SER A 585 -5.68 -26.18 15.56
CA SER A 585 -5.99 -26.83 16.84
C SER A 585 -7.27 -27.67 16.74
N ILE A 586 -7.22 -28.88 17.24
CA ILE A 586 -8.38 -29.77 17.29
C ILE A 586 -8.90 -29.80 18.71
N ALA A 587 -10.04 -29.16 18.95
CA ALA A 587 -10.61 -28.98 20.27
C ALA A 587 -12.14 -28.94 20.24
N SER A 588 -12.78 -29.45 21.27
CA SER A 588 -14.23 -29.25 21.53
C SER A 588 -14.50 -27.87 22.08
N ASP A 589 -13.58 -27.33 22.87
CA ASP A 589 -13.59 -25.97 23.39
C ASP A 589 -12.14 -25.51 23.71
N ILE A 590 -11.94 -24.19 23.75
CA ILE A 590 -10.69 -23.58 24.23
C ILE A 590 -10.99 -22.80 25.50
N VAL A 591 -10.40 -23.23 26.62
CA VAL A 591 -10.53 -22.55 27.88
C VAL A 591 -9.30 -21.68 28.11
N VAL A 592 -9.50 -20.37 28.25
CA VAL A 592 -8.46 -19.44 28.67
C VAL A 592 -8.18 -19.64 30.14
N ALA A 593 -7.05 -20.26 30.48
CA ALA A 593 -6.61 -20.49 31.84
C ALA A 593 -6.00 -19.24 32.49
N PHE A 594 -5.37 -18.38 31.68
CA PHE A 594 -4.83 -17.08 32.08
C PHE A 594 -4.67 -16.18 30.86
N GLU A 595 -4.92 -14.89 31.02
CA GLU A 595 -4.75 -13.88 29.97
C GLU A 595 -4.35 -12.54 30.59
N ASP A 596 -3.44 -11.84 29.99
CA ASP A 596 -3.03 -10.49 30.37
C ASP A 596 -2.60 -9.68 29.14
N ASP A 597 -3.38 -8.65 28.81
CA ASP A 597 -3.14 -7.67 27.76
C ASP A 597 -2.14 -6.59 28.17
N MET A 598 -1.56 -6.68 29.34
CA MET A 598 -0.61 -5.74 29.95
C MET A 598 -1.17 -4.32 30.21
N GLU A 599 -2.44 -4.04 29.89
CA GLU A 599 -3.05 -2.70 29.97
C GLU A 599 -3.46 -2.27 31.38
N SER A 600 -3.78 -3.22 32.25
CA SER A 600 -4.48 -2.94 33.52
C SER A 600 -3.62 -2.81 34.76
N GLY A 601 -2.28 -2.78 34.66
CA GLY A 601 -1.35 -2.74 35.79
C GLY A 601 -0.43 -3.97 35.83
N ASP A 602 0.34 -4.17 36.88
CA ASP A 602 1.32 -5.24 36.95
C ASP A 602 0.69 -6.64 37.11
N ASN A 603 -0.59 -6.77 37.37
CA ASN A 603 -1.42 -7.99 37.40
C ASN A 603 -0.74 -9.23 38.11
N GLY A 604 0.24 -8.99 38.99
CA GLY A 604 0.99 -10.01 39.67
C GLY A 604 2.29 -10.43 38.99
N TRP A 605 2.66 -9.82 37.88
CA TRP A 605 3.97 -9.93 37.29
C TRP A 605 5.04 -9.37 38.26
N THR A 606 6.20 -9.96 38.23
CA THR A 606 7.31 -9.55 39.10
C THR A 606 8.60 -9.48 38.29
N THR A 607 9.42 -8.50 38.61
CA THR A 607 10.71 -8.30 37.97
C THR A 607 11.86 -8.48 38.95
N THR A 608 12.99 -9.04 38.51
CA THR A 608 14.25 -9.09 39.27
C THR A 608 15.40 -8.61 38.39
N ASN A 609 16.40 -8.02 39.06
CA ASN A 609 17.62 -7.55 38.41
C ASN A 609 18.82 -8.14 39.15
N ASP A 610 19.57 -9.03 38.49
CA ASP A 610 20.76 -9.71 39.04
C ASP A 610 22.04 -9.17 38.41
N GLY A 611 22.25 -7.86 38.51
CA GLY A 611 23.52 -7.22 38.16
C GLY A 611 23.51 -6.35 36.94
N ALA A 612 22.35 -6.11 36.30
CA ALA A 612 22.25 -5.12 35.24
C ALA A 612 22.39 -3.71 35.79
N THR A 613 23.12 -2.85 35.07
CA THR A 613 23.32 -1.45 35.40
C THR A 613 22.33 -0.53 34.71
N ALA A 614 21.74 -0.99 33.60
CA ALA A 614 20.62 -0.41 32.88
C ALA A 614 19.71 -1.51 32.34
N GLY A 615 18.57 -1.18 31.77
CA GLY A 615 17.68 -2.17 31.10
C GLY A 615 16.83 -3.02 32.05
N ALA A 616 16.42 -2.49 33.21
CA ALA A 616 15.50 -3.23 34.09
C ALA A 616 14.10 -3.27 33.45
N TRP A 617 13.40 -4.42 33.59
CA TRP A 617 12.03 -4.58 33.12
C TRP A 617 11.10 -3.52 33.74
N GLU A 618 10.38 -2.83 32.91
CA GLU A 618 9.31 -1.91 33.28
C GLU A 618 8.10 -2.07 32.37
N ARG A 619 6.94 -1.71 32.84
CA ARG A 619 5.70 -1.71 32.07
C ARG A 619 5.46 -0.29 31.55
N ALA A 620 5.40 -0.11 30.23
CA ALA A 620 5.34 1.20 29.61
C ALA A 620 4.72 1.13 28.20
N ASP A 621 4.31 2.27 27.69
CA ASP A 621 4.08 2.54 26.28
C ASP A 621 5.46 2.57 25.59
N PRO A 622 5.75 1.66 24.65
CA PRO A 622 7.08 1.55 24.08
C PRO A 622 7.41 2.79 23.22
N ILE A 623 8.58 3.36 23.46
CA ILE A 623 9.08 4.50 22.70
C ILE A 623 10.13 3.98 21.72
N PRO A 624 10.03 4.30 20.41
CA PRO A 624 10.97 3.80 19.44
C PRO A 624 12.37 4.33 19.72
N THR A 625 13.35 3.42 19.69
CA THR A 625 14.76 3.74 19.82
C THR A 625 15.50 3.37 18.55
N THR A 626 16.47 4.19 18.15
CA THR A 626 17.27 3.95 16.96
C THR A 626 18.76 4.12 17.21
N SER A 627 19.58 3.37 16.49
CA SER A 627 21.03 3.54 16.43
C SER A 627 21.50 3.36 15.00
N SER A 628 22.23 4.34 14.48
CA SER A 628 22.76 4.33 13.10
C SER A 628 21.71 4.07 12.01
N GLY A 629 20.47 4.52 12.24
CA GLY A 629 19.35 4.31 11.31
C GLY A 629 18.65 2.96 11.43
N GLN A 630 19.09 2.08 12.32
CA GLN A 630 18.42 0.83 12.63
C GLN A 630 17.54 1.01 13.88
N GLN A 631 16.31 0.50 13.82
CA GLN A 631 15.37 0.50 14.93
C GLN A 631 15.69 -0.65 15.90
N TYR A 632 15.58 -0.40 17.21
CA TYR A 632 15.85 -1.35 18.31
C TYR A 632 14.61 -1.59 19.17
N ALA A 633 13.71 -0.63 19.32
CA ALA A 633 12.41 -0.83 19.96
C ALA A 633 11.29 -0.35 19.04
N PRO A 634 10.15 -1.07 18.99
CA PRO A 634 8.97 -0.59 18.28
C PRO A 634 8.41 0.67 18.96
N GLY A 635 7.62 1.44 18.21
CA GLY A 635 6.94 2.63 18.73
C GLY A 635 5.57 2.37 19.32
N GLU A 636 5.09 1.12 19.23
CA GLU A 636 3.75 0.71 19.65
C GLU A 636 3.79 -0.67 20.32
N ALA A 637 2.87 -0.92 21.26
CA ALA A 637 2.63 -2.23 21.83
C ALA A 637 2.04 -3.19 20.77
N SER A 638 2.15 -4.50 20.97
CA SER A 638 1.51 -5.48 20.07
C SER A 638 0.00 -5.54 20.25
N ASP A 639 -0.47 -5.29 21.47
CA ASP A 639 -1.89 -5.19 21.83
C ASP A 639 -2.08 -3.98 22.76
N GLY A 640 -3.03 -3.11 22.44
CA GLY A 640 -3.29 -1.91 23.24
C GLY A 640 -2.22 -0.83 23.15
N GLN A 641 -1.76 -0.31 24.28
CA GLN A 641 -0.77 0.78 24.38
C GLN A 641 0.42 0.45 25.30
N ILE A 642 0.31 -0.56 26.16
CA ILE A 642 1.26 -0.81 27.23
C ILE A 642 1.78 -2.24 27.19
N CYS A 643 3.08 -2.41 27.16
CA CYS A 643 3.76 -3.70 27.22
C CYS A 643 4.86 -3.73 28.28
N TRP A 644 5.51 -4.87 28.49
CA TRP A 644 6.72 -4.98 29.29
C TRP A 644 7.95 -4.78 28.42
N VAL A 645 8.83 -3.83 28.76
CA VAL A 645 10.06 -3.50 28.03
C VAL A 645 11.27 -3.49 28.95
N THR A 646 12.47 -3.74 28.41
CA THR A 646 13.72 -3.56 29.13
C THR A 646 14.14 -2.10 29.08
N GLN A 647 13.65 -1.30 30.01
CA GLN A 647 13.82 0.15 30.15
C GLN A 647 13.38 0.93 28.89
N ASN A 648 12.28 1.66 29.04
CA ASN A 648 11.73 2.43 27.93
C ASN A 648 12.66 3.60 27.52
N GLY A 649 12.71 3.88 26.24
CA GLY A 649 13.46 5.01 25.70
C GLY A 649 12.85 6.37 26.06
N ALA A 650 13.48 7.42 25.59
CA ALA A 650 12.91 8.78 25.63
C ALA A 650 12.61 9.23 24.18
N PRO A 651 11.57 10.04 23.93
CA PRO A 651 11.25 10.51 22.59
C PRO A 651 12.47 11.12 21.88
N GLY A 652 12.86 10.55 20.73
CA GLY A 652 14.08 10.92 20.00
C GLY A 652 15.38 10.45 20.65
N GLY A 653 15.31 9.52 21.57
CA GLY A 653 16.48 8.92 22.24
C GLY A 653 17.22 7.91 21.37
N SER A 654 18.52 7.77 21.59
CA SER A 654 19.34 6.72 20.99
C SER A 654 19.15 5.38 21.72
N ALA A 655 19.14 4.26 21.01
CA ALA A 655 19.06 2.91 21.55
C ALA A 655 20.03 2.68 22.73
N GLY A 656 21.30 3.01 22.60
CA GLY A 656 22.29 2.87 23.67
C GLY A 656 22.10 3.76 24.91
N THR A 657 20.94 4.38 25.11
CA THR A 657 20.64 5.13 26.35
C THR A 657 19.63 4.42 27.26
N ALA A 658 18.94 3.42 26.74
CA ALA A 658 17.90 2.64 27.40
C ALA A 658 18.06 1.12 27.24
N ASP A 659 19.13 0.68 26.59
CA ASP A 659 19.45 -0.73 26.40
C ASP A 659 19.83 -1.45 27.70
N LEU A 660 19.81 -2.76 27.64
CA LEU A 660 20.21 -3.62 28.72
C LEU A 660 21.73 -3.67 28.84
N ASP A 661 22.23 -3.28 30.00
CA ASP A 661 23.66 -3.34 30.37
C ASP A 661 23.91 -4.40 31.45
N GLY A 662 24.44 -5.55 31.12
CA GLY A 662 24.75 -6.61 32.11
C GLY A 662 23.55 -7.54 32.38
N GLY A 663 23.28 -7.88 33.58
CA GLY A 663 22.15 -8.74 33.94
C GLY A 663 22.55 -10.10 34.55
N PRO A 664 21.61 -11.09 34.56
CA PRO A 664 20.31 -11.06 33.89
C PRO A 664 19.25 -10.21 34.58
N VAL A 665 18.31 -9.70 33.75
CA VAL A 665 17.03 -9.21 34.25
C VAL A 665 15.93 -10.20 33.90
N THR A 666 14.96 -10.36 34.79
CA THR A 666 13.93 -11.40 34.65
C THR A 666 12.55 -10.82 34.92
N LEU A 667 11.61 -11.07 33.97
CA LEU A 667 10.18 -10.83 34.12
C LEU A 667 9.50 -12.18 34.41
N THR A 668 8.66 -12.28 35.43
CA THR A 668 8.01 -13.53 35.85
C THR A 668 6.50 -13.31 35.96
N SER A 669 5.72 -14.19 35.36
CA SER A 669 4.26 -14.18 35.38
C SER A 669 3.70 -14.47 36.77
N PRO A 670 2.46 -14.09 37.08
CA PRO A 670 1.71 -14.70 38.16
C PRO A 670 1.61 -16.23 37.95
N ALA A 671 1.19 -16.95 38.97
CA ALA A 671 0.90 -18.37 38.84
C ALA A 671 -0.48 -18.56 38.21
N PHE A 672 -0.59 -19.49 37.29
CA PHE A 672 -1.86 -19.92 36.68
C PHE A 672 -2.07 -21.40 36.93
N ASP A 673 -3.36 -21.80 36.97
CA ASP A 673 -3.79 -23.15 37.37
C ASP A 673 -3.99 -24.04 36.12
N LEU A 674 -3.15 -25.07 36.00
CA LEU A 674 -3.23 -26.12 34.99
C LEU A 674 -3.40 -27.51 35.61
N ALA A 675 -4.04 -27.61 36.80
CA ALA A 675 -4.27 -28.90 37.45
C ALA A 675 -5.24 -29.79 36.65
N ASP A 676 -6.13 -29.18 35.87
CA ASP A 676 -7.15 -29.88 35.09
C ASP A 676 -6.69 -30.30 33.69
N GLY A 677 -5.47 -29.97 33.29
CA GLY A 677 -4.95 -30.34 31.96
C GLY A 677 -3.78 -29.51 31.49
N ASP A 678 -3.20 -29.93 30.38
CA ASP A 678 -2.11 -29.21 29.71
C ASP A 678 -2.61 -27.97 28.97
N ALA A 679 -1.71 -27.03 28.71
CA ALA A 679 -2.06 -25.77 28.07
C ALA A 679 -0.92 -25.22 27.19
N THR A 680 -1.29 -24.52 26.15
CA THR A 680 -0.38 -23.75 25.32
C THR A 680 -0.22 -22.35 25.90
N VAL A 681 1.01 -21.93 26.11
CA VAL A 681 1.38 -20.55 26.42
C VAL A 681 1.69 -19.81 25.13
N MET A 682 1.08 -18.66 24.93
CA MET A 682 1.30 -17.76 23.81
C MET A 682 1.68 -16.37 24.33
N PHE A 683 2.53 -15.67 23.59
CA PHE A 683 2.92 -14.29 23.92
C PHE A 683 3.50 -13.61 22.67
N ASP A 684 3.35 -12.31 22.59
CA ASP A 684 4.03 -11.50 21.59
C ASP A 684 5.34 -10.97 22.17
N TRP A 685 6.36 -10.88 21.34
CA TRP A 685 7.71 -10.48 21.73
C TRP A 685 8.42 -9.75 20.61
N TRP A 686 9.34 -8.88 20.98
CA TRP A 686 10.41 -8.42 20.12
C TRP A 686 11.73 -8.51 20.89
N PHE A 687 12.82 -8.73 20.18
CA PHE A 687 14.17 -8.86 20.73
C PHE A 687 15.19 -8.39 19.71
N VAL A 688 15.96 -7.37 20.04
CA VAL A 688 17.06 -6.88 19.20
C VAL A 688 18.35 -6.97 19.98
N ASN A 689 19.38 -7.52 19.32
CA ASN A 689 20.71 -7.67 19.84
C ASN A 689 21.71 -7.54 18.70
N ASP A 690 22.63 -6.57 18.73
CA ASP A 690 23.54 -6.27 17.60
C ASP A 690 24.84 -7.10 17.61
N ASP A 691 25.10 -7.94 18.62
CA ASP A 691 26.24 -8.88 18.64
C ASP A 691 25.87 -10.34 18.33
N TYR A 692 24.67 -10.60 17.85
CA TYR A 692 24.08 -11.92 17.61
C TYR A 692 24.94 -12.92 16.78
N ASN A 693 25.93 -12.43 16.05
CA ASN A 693 26.86 -13.27 15.25
C ASN A 693 28.19 -13.57 15.96
N GLY A 694 28.39 -13.08 17.17
CA GLY A 694 29.60 -13.25 17.95
C GLY A 694 29.63 -14.56 18.75
N PRO A 695 30.82 -15.06 19.15
CA PRO A 695 30.91 -16.13 20.13
C PRO A 695 30.47 -15.58 21.50
N GLY A 696 29.31 -16.03 21.98
CA GLY A 696 28.70 -15.55 23.22
C GLY A 696 27.57 -14.55 22.99
N ALA A 697 26.95 -14.59 21.79
CA ALA A 697 25.72 -13.83 21.49
C ALA A 697 24.68 -14.04 22.60
N ASP A 698 24.05 -12.95 23.02
CA ASP A 698 23.01 -12.97 24.01
C ASP A 698 21.70 -13.55 23.47
N SER A 699 20.87 -14.05 24.36
CA SER A 699 19.56 -14.59 23.99
C SER A 699 18.54 -14.28 25.08
N MET A 700 17.26 -14.23 24.70
CA MET A 700 16.15 -14.22 25.61
C MET A 700 15.76 -15.69 25.93
N LEU A 701 15.83 -16.10 27.20
CA LEU A 701 15.37 -17.40 27.67
C LEU A 701 13.93 -17.30 28.14
N VAL A 702 13.04 -18.07 27.52
CA VAL A 702 11.68 -18.29 27.98
C VAL A 702 11.65 -19.58 28.80
N GLN A 703 11.32 -19.50 30.06
CA GLN A 703 11.39 -20.63 30.97
C GLN A 703 10.08 -20.84 31.70
N VAL A 704 9.75 -22.12 31.96
CA VAL A 704 8.53 -22.53 32.64
C VAL A 704 8.87 -23.31 33.92
N SER A 705 8.03 -23.17 34.92
CA SER A 705 8.15 -23.91 36.22
C SER A 705 6.77 -24.25 36.77
N ASN A 706 6.64 -25.44 37.30
CA ASN A 706 5.44 -25.91 38.02
C ASN A 706 5.57 -25.80 39.56
N GLY A 707 6.45 -24.92 40.03
CA GLY A 707 6.87 -24.80 41.44
C GLY A 707 8.17 -25.52 41.74
N GLY A 708 8.74 -26.22 40.76
CA GLY A 708 10.05 -26.86 40.77
C GLY A 708 11.15 -25.99 40.17
N PRO A 709 12.26 -26.58 39.70
CA PRO A 709 13.26 -25.88 38.92
C PRO A 709 12.71 -25.29 37.64
N TRP A 710 13.28 -24.17 37.20
CA TRP A 710 12.96 -23.58 35.88
C TRP A 710 13.54 -24.42 34.75
N VAL A 711 12.73 -24.66 33.72
CA VAL A 711 13.09 -25.39 32.51
C VAL A 711 12.97 -24.43 31.33
N THR A 712 13.96 -24.38 30.45
CA THR A 712 13.92 -23.56 29.25
C THR A 712 12.94 -24.18 28.26
N ALA A 713 11.90 -23.45 27.91
CA ALA A 713 10.92 -23.83 26.91
C ALA A 713 11.33 -23.28 25.52
N ARG A 714 11.84 -22.05 25.48
CA ARG A 714 12.39 -21.46 24.27
C ARG A 714 13.64 -20.66 24.53
N GLU A 715 14.51 -20.57 23.53
CA GLU A 715 15.64 -19.66 23.48
C GLU A 715 15.54 -18.86 22.22
N ILE A 716 15.44 -17.52 22.35
CA ILE A 716 15.32 -16.59 21.25
C ILE A 716 16.65 -15.86 21.15
N ALA A 717 17.43 -16.20 20.13
CA ALA A 717 18.79 -15.68 19.95
C ALA A 717 18.87 -14.56 18.90
N ASN A 718 17.88 -14.45 18.02
CA ASN A 718 17.82 -13.43 16.98
C ASN A 718 16.38 -12.95 16.83
N GLY A 719 16.22 -11.67 16.55
CA GLY A 719 14.94 -11.05 16.35
C GLY A 719 15.07 -9.73 15.58
N SER A 720 13.99 -8.99 15.58
CA SER A 720 13.90 -7.65 14.98
C SER A 720 13.20 -6.71 15.97
N ALA A 721 13.16 -5.44 15.64
CA ALA A 721 12.36 -4.46 16.39
C ALA A 721 10.84 -4.62 16.16
N GLY A 722 10.42 -5.49 15.23
CA GLY A 722 9.01 -5.81 14.98
C GLY A 722 8.51 -6.92 15.90
N TRP A 723 7.23 -6.84 16.25
CA TRP A 723 6.56 -7.86 17.06
C TRP A 723 6.45 -9.19 16.33
N SER A 724 6.65 -10.27 17.07
CA SER A 724 6.48 -11.66 16.63
C SER A 724 5.73 -12.45 17.68
N ARG A 725 4.94 -13.45 17.29
CA ARG A 725 4.23 -14.34 18.20
C ARG A 725 5.03 -15.62 18.46
N ALA A 726 5.06 -16.08 19.69
CA ALA A 726 5.63 -17.37 20.07
C ALA A 726 4.67 -18.16 20.97
N SER A 727 4.77 -19.49 20.89
CA SER A 727 4.00 -20.40 21.73
C SER A 727 4.83 -21.63 22.13
N PHE A 728 4.40 -22.30 23.19
CA PHE A 728 4.89 -23.62 23.57
C PHE A 728 3.87 -24.37 24.45
N LEU A 729 3.85 -25.69 24.36
CA LEU A 729 3.02 -26.54 25.21
C LEU A 729 3.71 -26.77 26.58
N VAL A 730 3.01 -26.53 27.68
CA VAL A 730 3.58 -26.63 29.03
C VAL A 730 4.03 -28.05 29.36
N GLY A 731 3.23 -29.06 28.95
CA GLY A 731 3.49 -30.48 29.20
C GLY A 731 4.78 -31.04 28.59
N ASP A 732 5.28 -30.42 27.55
CA ASP A 732 6.55 -30.79 26.91
C ASP A 732 7.77 -30.49 27.80
N HIS A 733 7.60 -29.58 28.76
CA HIS A 733 8.69 -29.07 29.58
C HIS A 733 8.54 -29.43 31.07
N VAL A 734 7.33 -29.27 31.61
CA VAL A 734 7.04 -29.57 33.02
C VAL A 734 5.64 -30.18 33.16
N THR A 735 5.44 -31.07 34.11
CA THR A 735 4.08 -31.59 34.40
C THR A 735 3.17 -30.43 34.84
N PRO A 736 2.01 -30.20 34.19
CA PRO A 736 1.07 -29.17 34.58
C PRO A 736 0.59 -29.32 36.03
N THR A 737 0.44 -28.18 36.73
CA THR A 737 -0.02 -28.11 38.14
C THR A 737 -0.78 -26.82 38.38
N ALA A 738 -1.42 -26.67 39.52
CA ALA A 738 -2.10 -25.44 39.94
C ALA A 738 -1.18 -24.21 40.14
N THR A 739 0.13 -24.33 39.92
CA THR A 739 1.09 -23.26 40.20
C THR A 739 2.14 -23.07 39.12
N VAL A 740 1.74 -23.20 37.88
CA VAL A 740 2.62 -22.98 36.71
C VAL A 740 2.95 -21.49 36.57
N ARG A 741 4.19 -21.20 36.24
CA ARG A 741 4.67 -19.85 35.94
C ARG A 741 5.60 -19.87 34.75
N VAL A 742 5.62 -18.75 34.02
CA VAL A 742 6.57 -18.47 32.94
C VAL A 742 7.46 -17.30 33.35
N ARG A 743 8.72 -17.32 32.89
CA ARG A 743 9.59 -16.16 33.00
C ARG A 743 10.39 -15.91 31.74
N PHE A 744 10.64 -14.65 31.50
CA PHE A 744 11.50 -14.14 30.43
C PHE A 744 12.78 -13.60 31.07
N GLN A 745 13.91 -14.15 30.70
CA GLN A 745 15.21 -13.80 31.25
C GLN A 745 16.14 -13.39 30.11
N VAL A 746 16.77 -12.23 30.25
CA VAL A 746 17.68 -11.68 29.26
C VAL A 746 18.89 -11.04 29.94
N ALA A 747 20.03 -11.08 29.27
CA ALA A 747 21.27 -10.44 29.73
C ALA A 747 22.03 -9.91 28.53
N ASP A 748 22.80 -8.85 28.72
CA ASP A 748 23.86 -8.40 27.82
C ASP A 748 25.20 -8.64 28.51
N ASN A 749 25.84 -9.77 28.21
CA ASN A 749 27.01 -10.19 28.97
C ASN A 749 28.05 -10.95 28.11
N PRO A 750 29.21 -10.36 27.73
CA PRO A 750 29.73 -9.08 28.24
C PRO A 750 28.96 -7.89 27.66
N ASN A 751 28.78 -6.83 28.44
CA ASN A 751 28.13 -5.58 28.01
C ASN A 751 28.91 -4.92 26.87
N THR A 752 28.59 -5.30 25.65
CA THR A 752 29.24 -4.86 24.39
C THR A 752 28.29 -4.66 23.23
N SER A 753 26.99 -4.98 23.38
CA SER A 753 25.94 -4.93 22.38
C SER A 753 24.84 -3.91 22.74
N LEU A 754 23.96 -3.64 21.79
CA LEU A 754 22.68 -2.99 22.08
C LEU A 754 21.61 -4.07 22.19
N THR A 755 21.08 -4.27 23.38
CA THR A 755 20.11 -5.34 23.68
C THR A 755 18.82 -4.75 24.24
N GLU A 756 17.73 -4.87 23.48
CA GLU A 756 16.41 -4.41 23.90
C GLU A 756 15.36 -5.52 23.70
N VAL A 757 14.37 -5.60 24.57
CA VAL A 757 13.35 -6.66 24.58
C VAL A 757 12.00 -6.11 25.01
N GLY A 758 10.92 -6.61 24.38
CA GLY A 758 9.55 -6.40 24.85
C GLY A 758 8.73 -7.69 24.86
N ILE A 759 7.75 -7.73 25.74
CA ILE A 759 6.77 -8.84 25.90
C ILE A 759 5.38 -8.24 26.04
N ASP A 760 4.42 -8.82 25.30
CA ASP A 760 3.04 -8.39 25.27
C ASP A 760 2.06 -9.54 25.04
N ALA A 761 0.75 -9.29 25.12
CA ALA A 761 -0.35 -10.19 24.75
C ALA A 761 -0.16 -11.63 25.28
N PHE A 762 0.12 -11.77 26.57
CA PHE A 762 0.39 -13.06 27.18
C PHE A 762 -0.91 -13.85 27.45
N ARG A 763 -1.00 -15.06 26.90
CA ARG A 763 -2.20 -15.89 26.99
C ARG A 763 -1.85 -17.36 27.22
N VAL A 764 -2.66 -18.04 28.01
CA VAL A 764 -2.53 -19.48 28.32
C VAL A 764 -3.86 -20.14 28.02
N GLU A 765 -3.88 -20.99 27.03
CA GLU A 765 -5.08 -21.68 26.54
C GLU A 765 -4.96 -23.19 26.79
N ARG A 766 -6.04 -23.77 27.33
CA ARG A 766 -6.21 -25.21 27.45
C ARG A 766 -7.17 -25.69 26.37
N ILE A 767 -6.72 -26.67 25.62
CA ILE A 767 -7.58 -27.40 24.68
C ILE A 767 -8.44 -28.37 25.48
N GLU A 768 -9.75 -28.19 25.45
CA GLU A 768 -10.69 -29.16 25.99
C GLU A 768 -11.13 -30.13 24.89
N CYS A 769 -10.88 -31.39 25.18
CA CYS A 769 -11.43 -32.48 24.43
C CYS A 769 -12.60 -33.00 25.26
N GLU A 770 -13.84 -32.55 24.94
CA GLU A 770 -14.94 -33.37 25.39
C GLU A 770 -14.72 -34.74 24.75
N ASP A 771 -14.53 -35.76 25.54
CA ASP A 771 -14.73 -37.15 25.06
C ASP A 771 -16.06 -37.13 24.31
N ALA A 772 -16.05 -37.46 23.04
CA ALA A 772 -17.28 -37.73 22.33
C ALA A 772 -17.90 -38.86 23.13
N GLY A 773 -18.71 -38.46 24.09
CA GLY A 773 -19.24 -39.40 25.06
C GLY A 773 -19.81 -40.56 24.28
N CYS A 774 -19.41 -41.77 24.60
CA CYS A 774 -20.00 -42.93 23.96
C CYS A 774 -21.50 -42.84 24.22
N PRO A 775 -22.33 -42.50 23.23
CA PRO A 775 -23.78 -42.48 23.40
C PRO A 775 -24.29 -43.85 23.85
N GLU A 776 -23.46 -44.84 23.63
CA GLU A 776 -23.69 -46.24 23.97
C GLU A 776 -23.35 -46.60 25.41
N ASP A 777 -22.49 -45.81 26.12
CA ASP A 777 -22.27 -45.93 27.57
C ASP A 777 -23.37 -45.16 28.31
N LEU A 778 -24.51 -45.80 28.48
CA LEU A 778 -25.71 -45.21 29.03
C LEU A 778 -25.67 -45.00 30.54
N ASN A 779 -24.73 -45.66 31.21
CA ASN A 779 -24.57 -45.57 32.65
C ASN A 779 -23.40 -44.64 33.05
N GLY A 780 -22.51 -44.25 32.10
CA GLY A 780 -21.36 -43.36 32.30
C GLY A 780 -20.24 -44.00 33.15
N ASP A 781 -20.08 -45.33 33.10
CA ASP A 781 -19.03 -45.99 33.85
C ASP A 781 -17.72 -46.20 33.05
N GLY A 782 -17.70 -45.72 31.80
CA GLY A 782 -16.54 -45.75 30.93
C GLY A 782 -16.41 -47.05 30.13
N THR A 783 -17.42 -47.92 30.09
CA THR A 783 -17.35 -49.16 29.30
C THR A 783 -18.71 -49.58 28.80
N VAL A 784 -18.90 -49.81 27.49
CA VAL A 784 -20.15 -50.28 26.92
C VAL A 784 -20.33 -51.77 27.19
N ASP A 785 -21.20 -52.14 28.11
CA ASP A 785 -21.40 -53.52 28.54
C ASP A 785 -22.88 -53.95 28.80
N GLY A 786 -23.04 -54.97 29.62
CA GLY A 786 -24.38 -55.47 29.96
C GLY A 786 -25.24 -54.58 30.83
N ALA A 787 -24.63 -53.55 31.50
CA ALA A 787 -25.34 -52.60 32.28
C ALA A 787 -26.05 -51.58 31.38
N ASP A 788 -25.37 -51.12 30.33
CA ASP A 788 -25.93 -50.23 29.30
C ASP A 788 -27.03 -50.91 28.50
N MET A 789 -26.82 -52.14 28.09
CA MET A 789 -27.84 -52.93 27.45
C MET A 789 -29.09 -53.02 28.36
N GLY A 790 -28.88 -53.10 29.66
CA GLY A 790 -29.98 -53.11 30.64
C GLY A 790 -30.76 -51.81 30.67
N LEU A 791 -30.09 -50.66 30.57
CA LEU A 791 -30.66 -49.34 30.52
C LEU A 791 -31.41 -49.12 29.18
N LEU A 792 -30.81 -49.51 28.06
CA LEU A 792 -31.45 -49.42 26.76
C LEU A 792 -32.74 -50.23 26.72
N ILE A 793 -32.74 -51.47 27.23
CA ILE A 793 -33.94 -52.32 27.25
C ILE A 793 -35.02 -51.72 28.22
N ALA A 794 -34.60 -51.10 29.32
CA ALA A 794 -35.50 -50.39 30.22
C ALA A 794 -36.17 -49.13 29.60
N ALA A 795 -35.47 -48.46 28.68
CA ALA A 795 -35.97 -47.28 27.96
C ALA A 795 -36.70 -47.62 26.68
N TRP A 796 -36.87 -48.86 26.31
CA TRP A 796 -37.47 -49.29 25.04
C TRP A 796 -38.79 -48.64 24.71
N GLY A 797 -38.90 -48.03 23.53
CA GLY A 797 -40.10 -47.33 23.07
C GLY A 797 -40.27 -45.92 23.68
N THR A 798 -39.25 -45.41 24.33
CA THR A 798 -39.17 -44.04 24.89
C THR A 798 -37.95 -43.32 24.34
N PRO A 799 -37.79 -42.00 24.47
CA PRO A 799 -36.53 -41.33 24.06
C PRO A 799 -35.39 -41.42 25.08
N GLY A 800 -35.47 -42.32 26.10
CA GLY A 800 -34.54 -42.32 27.24
C GLY A 800 -33.18 -42.95 26.98
N ALA A 801 -32.97 -43.68 25.89
CA ALA A 801 -31.73 -44.26 25.43
C ALA A 801 -31.72 -44.28 23.91
N ASP A 802 -32.04 -43.17 23.31
CA ASP A 802 -32.07 -42.89 21.89
C ASP A 802 -30.64 -42.53 21.44
N ILE A 803 -29.90 -43.54 20.97
CA ILE A 803 -28.47 -43.44 20.61
C ILE A 803 -28.30 -42.85 19.19
N ASP A 804 -29.28 -43.17 18.28
CA ASP A 804 -29.23 -42.68 16.89
C ASP A 804 -29.95 -41.34 16.68
N GLY A 805 -30.57 -40.77 17.73
CA GLY A 805 -31.20 -39.46 17.72
C GLY A 805 -32.53 -39.41 16.94
N ASP A 806 -33.17 -40.58 16.64
CA ASP A 806 -34.45 -40.62 15.92
C ASP A 806 -35.69 -40.30 16.78
N GLY A 807 -35.48 -40.09 18.07
CA GLY A 807 -36.50 -39.77 19.09
C GLY A 807 -37.13 -40.99 19.78
N THR A 808 -36.65 -42.21 19.54
CA THR A 808 -37.25 -43.42 20.09
C THR A 808 -36.24 -44.56 20.29
N THR A 809 -36.01 -44.99 21.52
CA THR A 809 -35.16 -46.17 21.79
C THR A 809 -35.78 -47.43 21.18
N ASN A 810 -35.10 -48.05 20.21
CA ASN A 810 -35.57 -49.15 19.41
C ASN A 810 -34.45 -50.15 19.00
N GLY A 811 -34.66 -50.87 17.92
CA GLY A 811 -33.72 -51.85 17.47
C GLY A 811 -32.47 -51.30 16.75
N ALA A 812 -32.55 -50.04 16.32
CA ALA A 812 -31.39 -49.33 15.73
C ALA A 812 -30.39 -48.94 16.84
N ASP A 813 -30.86 -48.41 17.94
CA ASP A 813 -30.07 -48.09 19.11
C ASP A 813 -29.38 -49.31 19.72
N MET A 814 -30.14 -50.43 19.79
CA MET A 814 -29.56 -51.69 20.25
C MET A 814 -28.46 -52.16 19.29
N GLY A 815 -28.61 -51.88 17.98
CA GLY A 815 -27.58 -52.21 17.00
C GLY A 815 -26.30 -51.41 17.21
N LEU A 816 -26.44 -50.14 17.52
CA LEU A 816 -25.29 -49.24 17.83
C LEU A 816 -24.59 -49.67 19.11
N LEU A 817 -25.35 -49.88 20.19
CA LEU A 817 -24.78 -50.36 21.45
C LEU A 817 -24.06 -51.70 21.30
N ILE A 818 -24.59 -52.65 20.54
CA ILE A 818 -23.91 -53.93 20.29
C ILE A 818 -22.65 -53.73 19.44
N ALA A 819 -22.66 -52.79 18.48
CA ALA A 819 -21.52 -52.49 17.65
C ALA A 819 -20.33 -51.84 18.49
N ALA A 820 -20.65 -51.09 19.53
CA ALA A 820 -19.71 -50.50 20.48
C ALA A 820 -19.38 -51.44 21.67
N TRP A 821 -19.89 -52.65 21.72
CA TRP A 821 -19.75 -53.54 22.88
C TRP A 821 -18.31 -53.89 23.27
N GLY A 822 -17.95 -53.54 24.50
CA GLY A 822 -16.61 -53.73 25.04
C GLY A 822 -15.60 -52.67 24.67
N THR A 823 -16.04 -51.54 24.14
CA THR A 823 -15.20 -50.34 23.98
C THR A 823 -15.09 -49.65 25.31
N ASP A 824 -13.89 -49.15 25.63
CA ASP A 824 -13.63 -48.20 26.73
C ASP A 824 -14.03 -46.80 26.22
N CYS A 825 -14.78 -46.12 26.95
CA CYS A 825 -15.28 -44.78 26.63
C CYS A 825 -14.45 -43.67 27.26
#